data_7b85c0797770213e6e54370cabe97c79
#
_entry.id   7b85c0797770213e6e54370cabe97c79
#
_cell.length_a   1.000
_cell.length_b   1.000
_cell.length_c   1.000
_cell.angle_alpha   90.00
_cell.angle_beta   90.00
_cell.angle_gamma   90.00
#
_symmetry.space_group_name_H-M   'P 1'
#
loop_
_entity.id
_entity.type
_entity.pdbx_description
1 polymer ?
#
loop_
_entity_poly.entity_id
_entity_poly.type
_entity_poly.pdbx_seq_one_letter_code
_entity_poly.pdbx_strand_id
1 'polypeptide(L)'
;QAEDSQVRQYFPETWLWDLFPIGNSGKEAVHVTVPDAITEWKAMSFCTSQSRGFGLSPTVGLTAFKPFFVDLTLPYSVVRGESFRLTATIFNYLKDCIRVQTDLAKSHEYQLESWADSQTSSCLCADDAKTHHWNITAVKLGHINFTISTKILDSNEPCGGQKGFVPQKGRSDTLIKPVLVKPEGVLVEKTHSSLLCPKGKVASESVSLELPVDIVPDSTKAYVTVLGDIMGTALQNLDGLVQMPSGCGEQNMVLFAPIIYVLQYLEKAGLLTEEIRSRAVGFLEIGYQKELMYKHSNGSYSAFGERDGNGNTWLTAFVTKCFGQAQKFIFIDPKNIQDALKWMAGNQLPSGCYANVGNLLHTAMKGGVDDEVSLTAYVTAALLEMGKDVDDPMVSQGLRCLKNSATSTTNLYTQALLAYIFSLAGEMDIRNILLKQLDQQAIISGESIYWSQKPTPSSNASPWSEPAAVDVELTAYALLAQLTKPSLTQKEIAKATSIVAWLAKQHNAYGGFSSTQDTVVALQALAKYATTAYMPSEEINLVVKSTENFQRTFNIQSVNRLVFQQDTLPNVPGMYTLEASGQGCVYVQTVLRYNILPPTNMKTFSLSVEIGKARCEQPTSPRSLTLTIHTSYVGSRSSSNMAIVEVKMLSGFSPMEGTNQLLLQQPLVKKVEFGTDTLNIYLDELIKNTQTYTFTISQSVLVTNLKPATIKVYDYYLPDEQATIQYSDPCE
;
A
#
# COMPACT_ATOMS: atom_id res chain seq x y z
N GLN A 1 32.12 27.95 29.84
CA GLN A 1 30.76 28.31 29.46
C GLN A 1 30.46 27.48 28.19
N ALA A 2 29.59 26.48 28.30
CA ALA A 2 29.20 25.68 27.17
C ALA A 2 28.52 26.59 26.13
N GLU A 3 29.07 26.68 24.93
CA GLU A 3 28.38 27.26 23.79
C GLU A 3 27.12 26.40 23.55
N ASP A 4 25.99 27.06 23.55
CA ASP A 4 24.68 26.46 23.28
C ASP A 4 24.59 26.15 21.77
N SER A 5 25.29 25.12 21.32
CA SER A 5 25.27 24.65 19.92
C SER A 5 24.06 23.75 19.77
N GLN A 6 22.88 24.36 19.64
CA GLN A 6 21.67 23.63 19.30
C GLN A 6 21.83 23.05 17.89
N VAL A 7 21.84 21.69 17.82
CA VAL A 7 21.91 20.96 16.55
C VAL A 7 20.52 20.99 15.92
N ARG A 8 20.45 21.44 14.68
CA ARG A 8 19.22 21.46 13.89
C ARG A 8 19.07 20.12 13.16
N GLN A 9 18.02 19.34 13.51
CA GLN A 9 17.77 18.00 12.96
C GLN A 9 16.29 17.67 12.79
N TYR A 10 15.38 18.52 13.28
CA TYR A 10 13.95 18.31 13.20
C TYR A 10 13.36 19.09 12.02
N PHE A 11 13.15 18.40 10.90
CA PHE A 11 12.64 18.95 9.64
C PHE A 11 11.44 18.13 9.14
N PRO A 12 10.27 18.20 9.79
CA PRO A 12 9.08 17.50 9.31
C PRO A 12 8.58 18.12 8.01
N GLU A 13 8.04 17.30 7.11
CA GLU A 13 7.41 17.76 5.87
C GLU A 13 6.13 18.56 6.14
N THR A 14 5.38 18.15 7.17
CA THR A 14 4.18 18.83 7.66
C THR A 14 4.34 19.06 9.16
N TRP A 15 4.19 20.31 9.63
CA TRP A 15 4.36 20.60 11.04
C TRP A 15 3.11 20.33 11.84
N LEU A 16 1.96 20.94 11.48
CA LEU A 16 0.67 20.79 12.17
C LEU A 16 -0.39 20.30 11.21
N TRP A 17 -0.89 19.10 11.46
CA TRP A 17 -1.97 18.50 10.66
C TRP A 17 -2.80 17.54 11.54
N ASP A 18 -3.44 18.13 12.59
CA ASP A 18 -4.13 17.38 13.62
C ASP A 18 -5.55 17.92 13.84
N LEU A 19 -6.44 17.07 14.35
CA LEU A 19 -7.78 17.40 14.78
C LEU A 19 -7.87 17.41 16.30
N PHE A 20 -8.40 18.49 16.86
CA PHE A 20 -8.55 18.65 18.30
C PHE A 20 -10.03 18.91 18.65
N PRO A 21 -10.63 18.10 19.56
CA PRO A 21 -11.96 18.39 20.07
C PRO A 21 -11.91 19.62 20.98
N ILE A 22 -12.68 20.65 20.63
CA ILE A 22 -12.83 21.85 21.46
C ILE A 22 -13.95 21.62 22.45
N GLY A 23 -13.65 21.60 23.75
CA GLY A 23 -14.60 21.44 24.82
C GLY A 23 -15.50 22.67 25.02
N ASN A 24 -16.35 22.65 26.07
CA ASN A 24 -17.29 23.72 26.41
C ASN A 24 -16.64 25.08 26.68
N SER A 25 -15.35 25.13 26.93
CA SER A 25 -14.58 26.38 27.10
C SER A 25 -14.42 27.16 25.78
N GLY A 26 -14.66 26.55 24.63
CA GLY A 26 -14.43 27.13 23.32
C GLY A 26 -12.94 27.35 22.99
N LYS A 27 -12.04 26.79 23.78
CA LYS A 27 -10.58 26.93 23.61
C LYS A 27 -9.89 25.59 23.86
N GLU A 28 -8.88 25.32 23.04
CA GLU A 28 -7.93 24.21 23.23
C GLU A 28 -6.50 24.73 23.07
N ALA A 29 -5.58 24.28 23.90
CA ALA A 29 -4.18 24.66 23.86
C ALA A 29 -3.32 23.45 23.51
N VAL A 30 -2.57 23.55 22.42
CA VAL A 30 -1.71 22.48 21.94
C VAL A 30 -0.26 22.91 22.07
N HIS A 31 0.53 22.08 22.76
CA HIS A 31 1.97 22.29 22.91
C HIS A 31 2.71 21.56 21.79
N VAL A 32 3.49 22.28 21.04
CA VAL A 32 4.23 21.74 19.88
C VAL A 32 5.67 22.24 19.87
N THR A 33 6.57 21.43 19.31
CA THR A 33 7.95 21.83 19.06
C THR A 33 8.05 22.49 17.70
N VAL A 34 8.62 23.68 17.64
CA VAL A 34 8.86 24.39 16.37
C VAL A 34 9.95 23.66 15.58
N PRO A 35 9.72 23.33 14.29
CA PRO A 35 10.76 22.73 13.46
C PRO A 35 12.00 23.61 13.30
N ASP A 36 13.13 22.97 13.05
CA ASP A 36 14.46 23.64 12.93
C ASP A 36 14.66 24.36 11.57
N ALA A 37 13.64 24.40 10.73
CA ALA A 37 13.67 25.15 9.48
C ALA A 37 13.67 26.67 9.73
N ILE A 38 14.54 27.39 9.02
CA ILE A 38 14.60 28.85 9.06
C ILE A 38 13.61 29.40 8.03
N THR A 39 12.39 29.70 8.49
CA THR A 39 11.27 30.07 7.62
C THR A 39 10.16 30.78 8.38
N GLU A 40 9.19 31.34 7.67
CA GLU A 40 7.92 31.79 8.23
C GLU A 40 6.88 30.68 8.10
N TRP A 41 6.42 30.14 9.22
CA TRP A 41 5.32 29.19 9.29
C TRP A 41 4.00 29.93 9.26
N LYS A 42 3.12 29.58 8.31
CA LYS A 42 1.78 30.15 8.22
C LYS A 42 0.76 29.09 8.68
N ALA A 43 0.16 29.33 9.83
CA ALA A 43 -0.83 28.47 10.40
C ALA A 43 -2.24 29.00 10.14
N MET A 44 -3.14 28.12 9.78
CA MET A 44 -4.57 28.38 9.66
C MET A 44 -5.31 27.19 10.25
N SER A 45 -6.44 27.43 10.88
CA SER A 45 -7.32 26.38 11.38
C SER A 45 -8.72 26.50 10.76
N PHE A 46 -9.38 25.38 10.63
CA PHE A 46 -10.81 25.33 10.39
C PHE A 46 -11.50 24.61 11.53
N CYS A 47 -12.76 24.94 11.79
CA CYS A 47 -13.57 24.22 12.74
C CYS A 47 -14.95 23.93 12.16
N THR A 48 -15.54 22.85 12.63
CA THR A 48 -16.91 22.46 12.32
C THR A 48 -17.72 22.37 13.61
N SER A 49 -18.96 22.85 13.58
CA SER A 49 -19.88 22.75 14.70
C SER A 49 -21.27 22.37 14.21
N GLN A 50 -21.90 21.43 14.91
CA GLN A 50 -23.25 20.97 14.58
C GLN A 50 -24.30 22.12 14.63
N SER A 51 -24.07 23.11 15.49
CA SER A 51 -25.00 24.24 15.66
C SER A 51 -24.61 25.51 14.90
N ARG A 52 -23.32 25.70 14.55
CA ARG A 52 -22.80 26.92 13.93
C ARG A 52 -22.15 26.70 12.57
N GLY A 53 -22.07 25.45 12.09
CA GLY A 53 -21.51 25.08 10.78
C GLY A 53 -19.98 25.14 10.74
N PHE A 54 -19.46 25.61 9.62
CA PHE A 54 -18.03 25.66 9.31
C PHE A 54 -17.45 27.06 9.54
N GLY A 55 -16.26 27.12 10.13
CA GLY A 55 -15.52 28.36 10.35
C GLY A 55 -14.05 28.22 9.98
N LEU A 56 -13.45 29.29 9.48
CA LEU A 56 -12.03 29.40 9.19
C LEU A 56 -11.41 30.47 10.07
N SER A 57 -10.19 30.23 10.57
CA SER A 57 -9.40 31.24 11.25
C SER A 57 -8.68 32.15 10.23
N PRO A 58 -8.32 33.38 10.62
CA PRO A 58 -7.30 34.12 9.90
C PRO A 58 -5.98 33.38 9.96
N THR A 59 -5.12 33.61 8.96
CA THR A 59 -3.74 33.09 8.96
C THR A 59 -2.90 33.79 10.01
N VAL A 60 -2.16 32.99 10.80
CA VAL A 60 -1.20 33.50 11.80
C VAL A 60 0.20 33.07 11.38
N GLY A 61 1.15 34.01 11.38
CA GLY A 61 2.54 33.77 11.04
C GLY A 61 3.39 33.52 12.29
N LEU A 62 4.30 32.54 12.22
CA LEU A 62 5.40 32.34 13.17
C LEU A 62 6.71 32.30 12.40
N THR A 63 7.60 33.24 12.66
CA THR A 63 8.91 33.28 12.02
C THR A 63 9.96 32.60 12.90
N ALA A 64 10.55 31.53 12.40
CA ALA A 64 11.75 30.90 12.94
C ALA A 64 12.96 31.50 12.20
N PHE A 65 13.81 32.20 12.92
CA PHE A 65 14.93 32.93 12.32
C PHE A 65 16.21 32.76 13.12
N LYS A 66 17.33 32.66 12.41
CA LYS A 66 18.67 32.63 12.96
C LYS A 66 19.54 33.57 12.09
N PRO A 67 20.26 34.56 12.64
CA PRO A 67 20.97 35.54 11.84
C PRO A 67 22.21 35.00 11.12
N PHE A 68 22.69 33.83 11.55
CA PHE A 68 23.78 33.09 10.91
C PHE A 68 23.43 31.60 10.91
N PHE A 69 23.41 30.97 9.75
CA PHE A 69 23.08 29.55 9.62
C PHE A 69 23.58 28.98 8.30
N VAL A 70 23.59 27.63 8.23
CA VAL A 70 23.85 26.86 7.01
C VAL A 70 22.58 26.11 6.58
N ASP A 71 22.33 25.99 5.28
CA ASP A 71 21.31 25.12 4.74
C ASP A 71 21.89 24.14 3.72
N LEU A 72 21.24 22.94 3.60
CA LEU A 72 21.66 21.85 2.73
C LEU A 72 20.63 21.60 1.64
N THR A 73 21.11 21.53 0.40
CA THR A 73 20.36 20.98 -0.73
C THR A 73 20.82 19.57 -1.01
N LEU A 74 19.90 18.64 -0.90
CA LEU A 74 20.11 17.19 -1.00
C LEU A 74 19.06 16.57 -1.92
N PRO A 75 19.38 15.46 -2.63
CA PRO A 75 18.37 14.65 -3.29
C PRO A 75 17.48 13.98 -2.24
N TYR A 76 16.22 13.67 -2.61
CA TYR A 76 15.31 12.92 -1.76
C TYR A 76 15.86 11.51 -1.46
N SER A 77 16.32 10.82 -2.47
CA SER A 77 16.96 9.50 -2.36
C SER A 77 17.94 9.30 -3.51
N VAL A 78 18.90 8.41 -3.32
CA VAL A 78 19.83 7.92 -4.33
C VAL A 78 19.93 6.40 -4.25
N VAL A 79 20.41 5.76 -5.33
CA VAL A 79 20.76 4.33 -5.31
C VAL A 79 22.21 4.19 -4.85
N ARG A 80 22.53 3.10 -4.15
CA ARG A 80 23.90 2.83 -3.70
C ARG A 80 24.90 2.87 -4.85
N GLY A 81 26.00 3.57 -4.67
CA GLY A 81 27.05 3.78 -5.66
C GLY A 81 26.82 4.94 -6.62
N GLU A 82 25.67 5.62 -6.55
CA GLU A 82 25.47 6.89 -7.24
C GLU A 82 26.18 8.03 -6.53
N SER A 83 26.55 9.03 -7.29
CA SER A 83 27.23 10.22 -6.80
C SER A 83 26.37 11.45 -7.00
N PHE A 84 26.36 12.34 -6.02
CA PHE A 84 25.62 13.59 -6.10
C PHE A 84 26.41 14.75 -5.51
N ARG A 85 26.05 15.95 -5.90
CA ARG A 85 26.64 17.17 -5.37
C ARG A 85 25.88 17.61 -4.13
N LEU A 86 26.48 17.40 -2.94
CA LEU A 86 25.99 18.00 -1.71
C LEU A 86 26.31 19.48 -1.73
N THR A 87 25.32 20.32 -1.57
CA THR A 87 25.43 21.77 -1.62
C THR A 87 25.07 22.36 -0.26
N ALA A 88 26.02 23.06 0.35
CA ALA A 88 25.80 23.81 1.60
C ALA A 88 25.89 25.29 1.33
N THR A 89 24.86 26.06 1.67
CA THR A 89 24.83 27.52 1.55
C THR A 89 24.79 28.12 2.95
N ILE A 90 25.79 28.95 3.25
CA ILE A 90 25.92 29.66 4.50
C ILE A 90 25.37 31.08 4.30
N PHE A 91 24.48 31.48 5.20
CA PHE A 91 23.82 32.79 5.16
C PHE A 91 24.28 33.66 6.33
N ASN A 92 24.61 34.92 6.04
CA ASN A 92 24.98 35.94 7.03
C ASN A 92 24.00 37.12 7.00
N TYR A 93 23.06 37.16 7.93
CA TYR A 93 22.14 38.27 8.16
C TYR A 93 22.59 39.18 9.33
N LEU A 94 23.84 39.01 9.79
CA LEU A 94 24.46 39.98 10.68
C LEU A 94 24.86 41.24 9.91
N LYS A 95 25.00 42.35 10.63
CA LYS A 95 25.34 43.65 10.00
C LYS A 95 26.84 43.78 9.62
N ASP A 96 27.64 42.82 10.08
CA ASP A 96 29.10 42.87 9.94
C ASP A 96 29.63 41.74 9.08
N CYS A 97 30.83 41.90 8.52
CA CYS A 97 31.51 40.82 7.83
C CYS A 97 32.07 39.80 8.82
N ILE A 98 31.86 38.53 8.55
CA ILE A 98 32.29 37.39 9.36
C ILE A 98 33.20 36.46 8.55
N ARG A 99 34.19 35.87 9.19
CA ARG A 99 34.94 34.75 8.60
C ARG A 99 34.44 33.44 9.17
N VAL A 100 34.08 32.54 8.30
CA VAL A 100 33.48 31.27 8.68
C VAL A 100 34.31 30.08 8.21
N GLN A 101 34.31 29.02 8.99
CA GLN A 101 34.80 27.72 8.62
C GLN A 101 33.61 26.76 8.58
N THR A 102 33.53 26.00 7.50
CA THR A 102 32.46 24.99 7.30
C THR A 102 33.08 23.66 7.13
N ASP A 103 32.60 22.68 7.91
CA ASP A 103 33.14 21.35 8.01
C ASP A 103 32.03 20.32 7.68
N LEU A 104 32.30 19.41 6.74
CA LEU A 104 31.50 18.19 6.53
C LEU A 104 32.07 17.08 7.41
N ALA A 105 31.25 16.50 8.26
CA ALA A 105 31.66 15.41 9.15
C ALA A 105 32.10 14.18 8.37
N LYS A 106 33.18 13.53 8.84
CA LYS A 106 33.66 12.27 8.25
C LYS A 106 32.69 11.13 8.61
N SER A 107 32.42 10.26 7.63
CA SER A 107 31.60 9.08 7.80
C SER A 107 32.12 7.93 6.94
N HIS A 108 31.87 6.70 7.35
CA HIS A 108 32.10 5.51 6.55
C HIS A 108 30.87 5.13 5.69
N GLU A 109 29.78 5.86 5.82
CA GLU A 109 28.52 5.61 5.11
C GLU A 109 28.52 6.19 3.69
N TYR A 110 29.45 7.12 3.42
CA TYR A 110 29.68 7.74 2.12
C TYR A 110 31.15 8.01 1.88
N GLN A 111 31.51 8.12 0.62
CA GLN A 111 32.85 8.51 0.16
C GLN A 111 32.81 9.94 -0.35
N LEU A 112 33.85 10.70 -0.04
CA LEU A 112 34.11 12.01 -0.59
C LEU A 112 35.25 11.90 -1.63
N GLU A 113 35.11 12.58 -2.75
CA GLU A 113 36.13 12.58 -3.81
C GLU A 113 37.50 13.00 -3.28
N SER A 114 37.52 14.01 -2.36
CA SER A 114 38.70 14.40 -1.60
C SER A 114 38.32 14.81 -0.19
N TRP A 115 38.80 14.09 0.84
CA TRP A 115 38.59 14.48 2.23
C TRP A 115 39.43 15.72 2.63
N ALA A 116 40.40 16.16 1.83
CA ALA A 116 41.11 17.42 2.05
C ALA A 116 40.18 18.60 1.88
N ASP A 117 39.13 18.47 1.08
CA ASP A 117 38.15 19.52 0.81
C ASP A 117 36.96 19.49 1.78
N SER A 118 36.97 18.60 2.77
CA SER A 118 35.86 18.48 3.76
C SER A 118 35.74 19.74 4.63
N GLN A 119 36.78 20.57 4.70
CA GLN A 119 36.84 21.81 5.48
C GLN A 119 37.08 23.00 4.56
N THR A 120 36.24 23.99 4.63
CA THR A 120 36.36 25.22 3.81
C THR A 120 36.27 26.46 4.68
N SER A 121 37.02 27.52 4.31
CA SER A 121 36.95 28.83 4.97
C SER A 121 36.51 29.89 3.98
N SER A 122 35.66 30.80 4.41
CA SER A 122 35.17 31.91 3.57
C SER A 122 34.87 33.15 4.38
N CYS A 123 34.89 34.33 3.69
CA CYS A 123 34.46 35.60 4.22
C CYS A 123 33.07 35.92 3.67
N LEU A 124 32.14 36.32 4.56
CA LEU A 124 30.77 36.73 4.23
C LEU A 124 30.49 38.09 4.89
N CYS A 125 30.09 39.08 4.11
CA CYS A 125 29.62 40.34 4.63
C CYS A 125 28.10 40.36 4.88
N ALA A 126 27.58 41.51 5.31
CA ALA A 126 26.15 41.63 5.64
C ALA A 126 25.26 41.26 4.46
N ASP A 127 24.21 40.49 4.72
CA ASP A 127 23.23 39.98 3.74
C ASP A 127 23.83 39.13 2.60
N ASP A 128 25.03 38.57 2.83
CA ASP A 128 25.75 37.75 1.86
C ASP A 128 25.50 36.25 2.10
N ALA A 129 25.64 35.45 1.04
CA ALA A 129 25.58 34.01 1.11
C ALA A 129 26.77 33.39 0.36
N LYS A 130 27.29 32.28 0.90
CA LYS A 130 28.38 31.54 0.27
C LYS A 130 28.00 30.06 0.16
N THR A 131 28.17 29.53 -1.04
CA THR A 131 27.85 28.12 -1.33
C THR A 131 29.14 27.33 -1.47
N HIS A 132 29.17 26.17 -0.80
CA HIS A 132 30.20 25.14 -0.92
C HIS A 132 29.59 23.85 -1.46
N HIS A 133 30.37 23.07 -2.19
CA HIS A 133 29.96 21.84 -2.86
C HIS A 133 30.92 20.70 -2.54
N TRP A 134 30.36 19.51 -2.29
CA TRP A 134 31.11 18.27 -2.16
C TRP A 134 30.50 17.20 -3.07
N ASN A 135 31.33 16.49 -3.79
CA ASN A 135 30.89 15.31 -4.56
C ASN A 135 30.91 14.10 -3.64
N ILE A 136 29.73 13.56 -3.40
CA ILE A 136 29.48 12.46 -2.46
C ILE A 136 29.06 11.22 -3.23
N THR A 137 29.64 10.07 -2.89
CA THR A 137 29.15 8.75 -3.36
C THR A 137 28.61 7.98 -2.17
N ALA A 138 27.32 7.61 -2.24
CA ALA A 138 26.65 6.84 -1.18
C ALA A 138 27.06 5.35 -1.24
N VAL A 139 27.52 4.77 -0.12
CA VAL A 139 28.02 3.39 -0.09
C VAL A 139 27.25 2.47 0.85
N LYS A 140 26.54 3.02 1.84
CA LYS A 140 25.75 2.25 2.81
C LYS A 140 24.26 2.39 2.53
N LEU A 141 23.51 1.31 2.65
CA LEU A 141 22.05 1.30 2.47
C LEU A 141 21.32 1.89 3.68
N GLY A 142 20.15 2.45 3.42
CA GLY A 142 19.26 3.04 4.42
C GLY A 142 19.44 4.56 4.54
N HIS A 143 18.95 5.13 5.65
CA HIS A 143 19.12 6.56 5.91
C HIS A 143 20.54 6.85 6.37
N ILE A 144 21.27 7.62 5.59
CA ILE A 144 22.59 8.15 5.94
C ILE A 144 22.48 9.63 6.31
N ASN A 145 23.18 10.05 7.38
CA ASN A 145 23.10 11.40 7.91
C ASN A 145 24.28 12.25 7.43
N PHE A 146 23.99 13.39 6.85
CA PHE A 146 24.98 14.43 6.53
C PHE A 146 24.97 15.47 7.62
N THR A 147 26.11 15.59 8.31
CA THR A 147 26.32 16.58 9.36
C THR A 147 27.25 17.67 8.86
N ILE A 148 26.72 18.88 8.75
CA ILE A 148 27.50 20.08 8.39
C ILE A 148 27.54 21.00 9.61
N SER A 149 28.74 21.42 9.96
CA SER A 149 28.96 22.40 11.00
C SER A 149 29.64 23.64 10.42
N THR A 150 29.11 24.81 10.72
CA THR A 150 29.74 26.09 10.37
C THR A 150 29.97 26.93 11.62
N LYS A 151 31.13 27.54 11.72
CA LYS A 151 31.52 28.37 12.88
C LYS A 151 32.22 29.67 12.44
N ILE A 152 31.96 30.75 13.17
CA ILE A 152 32.62 32.02 12.97
C ILE A 152 33.99 31.93 13.64
N LEU A 153 35.04 32.26 12.86
CA LEU A 153 36.44 32.25 13.32
C LEU A 153 36.85 33.59 13.87
N ASP A 154 37.58 33.61 14.99
CA ASP A 154 38.38 34.76 15.42
C ASP A 154 39.72 34.70 14.68
N SER A 155 39.79 35.36 13.54
CA SER A 155 40.94 35.35 12.65
C SER A 155 41.45 36.79 12.44
N ASN A 156 42.76 36.94 12.32
CA ASN A 156 43.36 38.21 11.96
C ASN A 156 43.38 38.46 10.44
N GLU A 157 42.94 37.49 9.63
CA GLU A 157 42.81 37.69 8.20
C GLU A 157 41.69 38.68 7.89
N PRO A 158 41.90 39.64 7.02
CA PRO A 158 40.90 40.66 6.71
C PRO A 158 39.68 40.01 6.02
N CYS A 159 38.47 40.47 6.42
CA CYS A 159 37.22 40.16 5.80
C CYS A 159 36.41 41.43 5.60
N GLY A 160 36.14 41.81 4.35
CA GLY A 160 35.54 43.09 4.01
C GLY A 160 36.46 44.31 4.27
N GLY A 161 37.78 44.10 4.23
CA GLY A 161 38.76 45.16 4.46
C GLY A 161 39.13 45.45 5.93
N GLN A 162 38.49 44.73 6.88
CA GLN A 162 38.72 44.84 8.33
C GLN A 162 38.80 43.45 8.98
N LYS A 163 39.18 43.39 10.27
CA LYS A 163 39.08 42.13 11.03
C LYS A 163 37.61 41.65 11.11
N GLY A 164 37.38 40.38 10.83
CA GLY A 164 36.06 39.82 10.88
C GLY A 164 35.39 39.97 12.25
N PHE A 165 34.10 40.27 12.27
CA PHE A 165 33.30 40.38 13.49
C PHE A 165 33.07 39.02 14.12
N VAL A 166 33.16 38.94 15.45
CA VAL A 166 32.88 37.74 16.22
C VAL A 166 31.78 38.02 17.24
N PRO A 167 30.56 37.56 17.05
CA PRO A 167 29.45 37.78 17.98
C PRO A 167 29.70 37.09 19.31
N GLN A 168 29.10 37.58 20.38
CA GLN A 168 29.22 36.93 21.72
C GLN A 168 28.44 35.62 21.81
N LYS A 169 27.32 35.50 21.08
CA LYS A 169 26.45 34.30 21.02
C LYS A 169 26.15 33.95 19.56
N GLY A 170 25.77 32.73 19.31
CA GLY A 170 25.38 32.25 17.99
C GLY A 170 26.56 32.13 17.02
N ARG A 171 27.73 31.71 17.50
CA ARG A 171 28.98 31.60 16.73
C ARG A 171 29.02 30.36 15.83
N SER A 172 28.11 29.43 16.02
CA SER A 172 28.10 28.20 15.26
C SER A 172 26.67 27.75 14.90
N ASP A 173 26.56 26.99 13.82
CA ASP A 173 25.35 26.29 13.42
C ASP A 173 25.73 24.90 12.94
N THR A 174 25.02 23.91 13.44
CA THR A 174 25.19 22.51 13.04
C THR A 174 23.85 21.97 12.53
N LEU A 175 23.88 21.41 11.33
CA LEU A 175 22.71 20.89 10.62
C LEU A 175 22.93 19.42 10.30
N ILE A 176 21.95 18.59 10.63
CA ILE A 176 21.90 17.16 10.27
C ILE A 176 20.69 16.93 9.39
N LYS A 177 20.91 16.44 8.16
CA LYS A 177 19.83 16.00 7.26
C LYS A 177 20.08 14.59 6.75
N PRO A 178 19.07 13.72 6.74
CA PRO A 178 19.17 12.36 6.19
C PRO A 178 18.97 12.35 4.67
N VAL A 179 19.59 11.38 3.99
CA VAL A 179 19.29 10.97 2.62
C VAL A 179 19.04 9.48 2.60
N LEU A 180 18.01 9.06 1.91
CA LEU A 180 17.69 7.63 1.75
C LEU A 180 18.52 7.02 0.63
N VAL A 181 19.36 6.05 0.97
CA VAL A 181 20.12 5.24 0.00
C VAL A 181 19.42 3.93 -0.24
N LYS A 182 18.92 3.74 -1.45
CA LYS A 182 18.17 2.56 -1.88
C LYS A 182 19.11 1.49 -2.45
N PRO A 183 18.78 0.19 -2.28
CA PRO A 183 19.50 -0.86 -2.99
C PRO A 183 19.19 -0.81 -4.49
N GLU A 184 20.09 -1.37 -5.26
CA GLU A 184 19.92 -1.61 -6.69
C GLU A 184 18.84 -2.66 -6.95
N GLY A 185 18.34 -2.74 -8.18
CA GLY A 185 17.41 -3.78 -8.62
C GLY A 185 15.97 -3.59 -8.16
N VAL A 186 15.25 -4.71 -8.08
CA VAL A 186 13.83 -4.78 -7.75
C VAL A 186 13.63 -5.45 -6.39
N LEU A 187 12.80 -4.84 -5.53
CA LEU A 187 12.43 -5.43 -4.25
C LEU A 187 11.56 -6.67 -4.47
N VAL A 188 11.94 -7.76 -3.83
CA VAL A 188 11.13 -8.96 -3.68
C VAL A 188 10.76 -9.09 -2.21
N GLU A 189 9.48 -9.25 -1.95
CA GLU A 189 8.95 -9.52 -0.62
C GLU A 189 8.27 -10.88 -0.62
N LYS A 190 8.61 -11.72 0.35
CA LYS A 190 8.00 -13.01 0.58
C LYS A 190 7.46 -13.07 1.99
N THR A 191 6.25 -13.59 2.13
CA THR A 191 5.57 -13.68 3.40
C THR A 191 5.16 -15.12 3.66
N HIS A 192 5.41 -15.58 4.87
CA HIS A 192 4.90 -16.84 5.39
C HIS A 192 4.06 -16.57 6.62
N SER A 193 2.80 -16.95 6.58
CA SER A 193 1.84 -16.72 7.65
C SER A 193 1.38 -18.04 8.26
N SER A 194 1.27 -18.07 9.58
CA SER A 194 0.89 -19.25 10.36
C SER A 194 -0.18 -18.90 11.38
N LEU A 195 -1.16 -19.77 11.55
CA LEU A 195 -2.10 -19.70 12.66
C LEU A 195 -1.84 -20.90 13.58
N LEU A 196 -1.24 -20.64 14.74
CA LEU A 196 -0.88 -21.66 15.71
C LEU A 196 -1.92 -21.70 16.85
N CYS A 197 -2.61 -22.84 17.00
CA CYS A 197 -3.66 -23.03 17.97
C CYS A 197 -3.29 -24.19 18.92
N PRO A 198 -2.55 -23.95 20.01
CA PRO A 198 -2.24 -24.99 20.99
C PRO A 198 -3.52 -25.48 21.68
N LYS A 199 -3.74 -26.80 21.65
CA LYS A 199 -4.89 -27.48 22.29
C LYS A 199 -4.39 -28.31 23.46
N GLY A 200 -3.79 -27.66 24.48
CA GLY A 200 -3.16 -28.35 25.61
C GLY A 200 -1.83 -29.04 25.27
N LYS A 201 -1.31 -28.88 24.04
CA LYS A 201 0.02 -29.30 23.60
C LYS A 201 0.68 -28.14 22.89
N VAL A 202 2.01 -28.12 22.86
CA VAL A 202 2.76 -27.12 22.10
C VAL A 202 2.45 -27.29 20.60
N ALA A 203 1.97 -26.21 19.97
CA ALA A 203 1.86 -26.14 18.51
C ALA A 203 3.18 -25.61 17.96
N SER A 204 3.79 -26.33 17.00
CA SER A 204 5.09 -25.97 16.47
C SER A 204 5.08 -26.01 14.96
N GLU A 205 5.74 -25.00 14.35
CA GLU A 205 5.95 -24.90 12.90
C GLU A 205 7.40 -24.45 12.64
N SER A 206 8.01 -24.95 11.55
CA SER A 206 9.36 -24.53 11.14
C SER A 206 9.27 -23.71 9.86
N VAL A 207 9.98 -22.59 9.82
CA VAL A 207 10.04 -21.66 8.70
C VAL A 207 11.50 -21.55 8.22
N SER A 208 11.75 -21.89 6.94
CA SER A 208 13.06 -21.72 6.31
C SER A 208 13.12 -20.39 5.57
N LEU A 209 14.08 -19.55 5.92
CA LEU A 209 14.39 -18.31 5.22
C LEU A 209 15.48 -18.59 4.17
N GLU A 210 15.05 -18.90 2.95
CA GLU A 210 15.95 -19.21 1.83
C GLU A 210 16.09 -17.99 0.92
N LEU A 211 17.33 -17.75 0.48
CA LEU A 211 17.65 -16.67 -0.44
C LEU A 211 18.03 -17.24 -1.81
N PRO A 212 17.61 -16.64 -2.92
CA PRO A 212 18.12 -16.98 -4.23
C PRO A 212 19.60 -16.59 -4.37
N VAL A 213 20.26 -17.13 -5.40
CA VAL A 213 21.69 -16.91 -5.62
C VAL A 213 22.00 -15.47 -6.04
N ASP A 214 21.08 -14.83 -6.76
CA ASP A 214 21.29 -13.53 -7.42
C ASP A 214 20.71 -12.35 -6.63
N ILE A 215 20.91 -12.32 -5.30
CA ILE A 215 20.47 -11.20 -4.47
C ILE A 215 21.47 -10.04 -4.52
N VAL A 216 20.93 -8.83 -4.39
CA VAL A 216 21.76 -7.63 -4.19
C VAL A 216 22.34 -7.67 -2.78
N PRO A 217 23.68 -7.57 -2.61
CA PRO A 217 24.31 -7.63 -1.28
C PRO A 217 23.73 -6.60 -0.30
N ASP A 218 23.62 -6.98 0.99
CA ASP A 218 23.10 -6.15 2.09
C ASP A 218 21.64 -5.68 1.95
N SER A 219 20.92 -6.14 0.92
CA SER A 219 19.52 -5.78 0.72
C SER A 219 18.55 -6.64 1.55
N THR A 220 19.03 -7.73 2.13
CA THR A 220 18.19 -8.71 2.86
C THR A 220 17.75 -8.17 4.21
N LYS A 221 16.45 -8.29 4.48
CA LYS A 221 15.83 -8.01 5.79
C LYS A 221 14.77 -9.06 6.07
N ALA A 222 14.70 -9.55 7.30
CA ALA A 222 13.63 -10.43 7.74
C ALA A 222 13.11 -10.01 9.10
N TYR A 223 11.83 -10.19 9.32
CA TYR A 223 11.18 -9.93 10.60
C TYR A 223 10.03 -10.89 10.85
N VAL A 224 9.72 -11.09 12.11
CA VAL A 224 8.57 -11.83 12.58
C VAL A 224 7.59 -10.87 13.23
N THR A 225 6.32 -11.04 12.91
CA THR A 225 5.20 -10.30 13.47
C THR A 225 4.27 -11.25 14.17
N VAL A 226 3.80 -10.88 15.36
CA VAL A 226 2.95 -11.72 16.20
C VAL A 226 1.72 -10.95 16.65
N LEU A 227 0.56 -11.57 16.48
CA LEU A 227 -0.75 -11.01 16.80
C LEU A 227 -1.63 -12.08 17.47
N GLY A 228 -2.37 -11.68 18.48
CA GLY A 228 -3.34 -12.56 19.17
C GLY A 228 -4.69 -12.66 18.46
N ASP A 229 -4.84 -12.04 17.29
CA ASP A 229 -6.10 -11.98 16.55
C ASP A 229 -5.84 -12.06 15.05
N ILE A 230 -6.63 -12.86 14.33
CA ILE A 230 -6.49 -13.06 12.89
C ILE A 230 -6.81 -11.78 12.08
N MET A 231 -7.61 -10.89 12.64
CA MET A 231 -7.93 -9.59 12.02
C MET A 231 -6.88 -8.52 12.36
N GLY A 232 -5.97 -8.79 13.28
CA GLY A 232 -5.00 -7.81 13.77
C GLY A 232 -4.10 -7.27 12.67
N THR A 233 -3.69 -8.09 11.71
CA THR A 233 -2.87 -7.65 10.56
C THR A 233 -3.62 -6.64 9.68
N ALA A 234 -4.90 -6.89 9.42
CA ALA A 234 -5.75 -5.94 8.69
C ALA A 234 -5.94 -4.64 9.47
N LEU A 235 -6.02 -4.72 10.82
CA LEU A 235 -6.15 -3.56 11.71
C LEU A 235 -4.88 -2.71 11.76
N GLN A 236 -3.72 -3.32 11.87
CA GLN A 236 -2.43 -2.62 11.92
C GLN A 236 -2.08 -1.97 10.59
N ASN A 237 -2.46 -2.60 9.48
CA ASN A 237 -2.27 -2.09 8.14
C ASN A 237 -3.50 -1.35 7.61
N LEU A 238 -4.38 -0.85 8.49
CA LEU A 238 -5.44 0.08 8.07
C LEU A 238 -4.87 1.21 7.22
N ASP A 239 -3.72 1.76 7.58
CA ASP A 239 -3.00 2.77 6.78
C ASP A 239 -2.44 2.20 5.46
N GLY A 240 -2.11 0.92 5.41
CA GLY A 240 -1.64 0.20 4.21
C GLY A 240 -2.78 -0.33 3.35
N LEU A 241 -3.90 -0.75 3.96
CA LEU A 241 -5.15 -1.10 3.27
C LEU A 241 -5.91 0.16 2.83
N VAL A 242 -5.66 1.27 3.50
CA VAL A 242 -6.24 2.58 3.25
C VAL A 242 -5.12 3.55 2.90
N GLN A 243 -4.31 3.21 1.94
CA GLN A 243 -3.56 4.23 1.20
C GLN A 243 -4.58 5.20 0.63
N MET A 244 -4.23 6.48 0.62
CA MET A 244 -5.08 7.53 0.03
C MET A 244 -5.68 6.98 -1.28
N PRO A 245 -7.03 6.90 -1.42
CA PRO A 245 -7.64 6.14 -2.49
C PRO A 245 -7.11 6.66 -3.84
N SER A 246 -6.08 6.05 -4.29
CA SER A 246 -5.48 6.23 -5.60
C SER A 246 -5.98 5.07 -6.45
N GLY A 247 -6.19 5.27 -7.71
CA GLY A 247 -6.71 4.23 -8.57
C GLY A 247 -8.08 4.53 -9.16
N CYS A 248 -8.64 3.57 -9.87
CA CYS A 248 -9.96 3.62 -10.46
C CYS A 248 -11.07 3.35 -9.43
N GLY A 249 -12.36 3.47 -9.84
CA GLY A 249 -13.49 3.23 -8.94
C GLY A 249 -13.48 1.84 -8.31
N GLU A 250 -13.10 0.83 -9.06
CA GLU A 250 -12.96 -0.53 -8.54
C GLU A 250 -11.89 -0.61 -7.43
N GLN A 251 -10.72 -0.02 -7.65
CA GLN A 251 -9.63 0.01 -6.67
C GLN A 251 -10.00 0.81 -5.41
N ASN A 252 -10.71 1.93 -5.59
CA ASN A 252 -11.23 2.71 -4.47
C ASN A 252 -12.16 1.86 -3.59
N MET A 253 -13.05 1.09 -4.20
CA MET A 253 -14.00 0.23 -3.47
C MET A 253 -13.34 -0.96 -2.79
N VAL A 254 -12.25 -1.47 -3.34
CA VAL A 254 -11.46 -2.53 -2.72
C VAL A 254 -10.80 -2.08 -1.42
N LEU A 255 -10.39 -0.83 -1.35
CA LEU A 255 -9.87 -0.23 -0.12
C LEU A 255 -11.00 0.15 0.85
N PHE A 256 -12.15 0.52 0.32
CA PHE A 256 -13.33 0.91 1.10
C PHE A 256 -13.98 -0.29 1.83
N ALA A 257 -14.18 -1.41 1.14
CA ALA A 257 -14.91 -2.55 1.67
C ALA A 257 -14.25 -3.21 2.90
N PRO A 258 -12.92 -3.44 2.96
CA PRO A 258 -12.26 -4.01 4.13
C PRO A 258 -12.50 -3.24 5.42
N ILE A 259 -12.56 -1.89 5.34
CA ILE A 259 -12.79 -1.02 6.50
C ILE A 259 -14.14 -1.33 7.14
N ILE A 260 -15.18 -1.58 6.32
CA ILE A 260 -16.52 -1.91 6.82
C ILE A 260 -16.46 -3.21 7.65
N TYR A 261 -15.80 -4.26 7.13
CA TYR A 261 -15.73 -5.55 7.81
C TYR A 261 -14.89 -5.48 9.08
N VAL A 262 -13.82 -4.71 9.06
CA VAL A 262 -13.00 -4.43 10.25
C VAL A 262 -13.81 -3.69 11.33
N LEU A 263 -14.53 -2.63 10.96
CA LEU A 263 -15.40 -1.90 11.90
C LEU A 263 -16.50 -2.79 12.47
N GLN A 264 -17.17 -3.59 11.64
CA GLN A 264 -18.20 -4.52 12.09
C GLN A 264 -17.65 -5.57 13.07
N TYR A 265 -16.44 -6.07 12.80
CA TYR A 265 -15.76 -7.00 13.70
C TYR A 265 -15.46 -6.34 15.04
N LEU A 266 -14.78 -5.20 15.05
CA LEU A 266 -14.36 -4.52 16.27
C LEU A 266 -15.53 -4.08 17.14
N GLU A 267 -16.62 -3.58 16.53
CA GLU A 267 -17.83 -3.20 17.24
C GLU A 267 -18.45 -4.43 17.94
N LYS A 268 -18.61 -5.53 17.21
CA LYS A 268 -19.18 -6.76 17.74
C LYS A 268 -18.30 -7.45 18.78
N ALA A 269 -16.98 -7.33 18.65
CA ALA A 269 -16.01 -7.87 19.59
C ALA A 269 -15.81 -6.97 20.84
N GLY A 270 -16.44 -5.79 20.90
CA GLY A 270 -16.26 -4.82 21.98
C GLY A 270 -14.87 -4.19 22.04
N LEU A 271 -14.16 -4.12 20.91
CA LEU A 271 -12.77 -3.70 20.79
C LEU A 271 -12.60 -2.37 20.02
N LEU A 272 -13.70 -1.79 19.57
CA LEU A 272 -13.68 -0.54 18.80
C LEU A 272 -13.37 0.65 19.71
N THR A 273 -12.14 1.15 19.63
CA THR A 273 -11.74 2.40 20.31
C THR A 273 -12.16 3.61 19.50
N GLU A 274 -12.32 4.78 20.16
CA GLU A 274 -12.66 6.03 19.46
C GLU A 274 -11.56 6.45 18.46
N GLU A 275 -10.30 6.18 18.73
CA GLU A 275 -9.19 6.45 17.82
C GLU A 275 -9.31 5.63 16.53
N ILE A 276 -9.52 4.32 16.64
CA ILE A 276 -9.71 3.43 15.47
C ILE A 276 -10.98 3.82 14.72
N ARG A 277 -12.09 4.09 15.44
CA ARG A 277 -13.36 4.52 14.85
C ARG A 277 -13.17 5.79 14.03
N SER A 278 -12.60 6.83 14.63
CA SER A 278 -12.41 8.14 13.97
C SER A 278 -11.55 8.03 12.72
N ARG A 279 -10.45 7.28 12.79
CA ARG A 279 -9.57 7.03 11.65
C ARG A 279 -10.27 6.26 10.52
N ALA A 280 -10.92 5.16 10.84
CA ALA A 280 -11.60 4.32 9.87
C ALA A 280 -12.79 5.04 9.20
N VAL A 281 -13.55 5.81 9.98
CA VAL A 281 -14.66 6.64 9.47
C VAL A 281 -14.14 7.71 8.51
N GLY A 282 -13.05 8.42 8.86
CA GLY A 282 -12.44 9.41 7.96
C GLY A 282 -12.02 8.80 6.62
N PHE A 283 -11.53 7.57 6.62
CA PHE A 283 -11.18 6.86 5.39
C PHE A 283 -12.41 6.44 4.57
N LEU A 284 -13.48 5.98 5.22
CA LEU A 284 -14.73 5.71 4.53
C LEU A 284 -15.32 6.98 3.89
N GLU A 285 -15.27 8.13 4.58
CA GLU A 285 -15.73 9.40 4.03
C GLU A 285 -14.95 9.81 2.78
N ILE A 286 -13.62 9.70 2.81
CA ILE A 286 -12.76 9.98 1.64
C ILE A 286 -13.07 9.01 0.50
N GLY A 287 -13.15 7.72 0.78
CA GLY A 287 -13.46 6.70 -0.22
C GLY A 287 -14.84 6.90 -0.85
N TYR A 288 -15.86 7.25 -0.05
CA TYR A 288 -17.19 7.57 -0.53
C TYR A 288 -17.18 8.77 -1.51
N GLN A 289 -16.56 9.89 -1.11
CA GLN A 289 -16.48 11.08 -1.96
C GLN A 289 -15.75 10.78 -3.28
N LYS A 290 -14.71 9.97 -3.22
CA LYS A 290 -13.96 9.59 -4.41
C LYS A 290 -14.75 8.68 -5.34
N GLU A 291 -15.51 7.73 -4.80
CA GLU A 291 -16.33 6.83 -5.59
C GLU A 291 -17.42 7.58 -6.38
N LEU A 292 -17.93 8.68 -5.84
CA LEU A 292 -18.89 9.53 -6.55
C LEU A 292 -18.34 10.13 -7.85
N MET A 293 -17.02 10.25 -8.02
CA MET A 293 -16.41 10.70 -9.27
C MET A 293 -16.52 9.65 -10.40
N TYR A 294 -16.79 8.40 -10.04
CA TYR A 294 -16.93 7.28 -10.97
C TYR A 294 -18.41 6.89 -11.19
N LYS A 295 -19.34 7.68 -10.64
CA LYS A 295 -20.77 7.56 -10.86
C LYS A 295 -21.16 8.16 -12.21
N HIS A 296 -21.94 7.40 -12.98
CA HIS A 296 -22.57 7.88 -14.21
C HIS A 296 -23.86 8.65 -13.91
N SER A 297 -24.29 9.50 -14.84
CA SER A 297 -25.53 10.26 -14.78
C SER A 297 -26.78 9.39 -14.66
N ASN A 298 -26.72 8.15 -15.17
CA ASN A 298 -27.80 7.16 -15.08
C ASN A 298 -27.83 6.38 -13.73
N GLY A 299 -26.89 6.66 -12.82
CA GLY A 299 -26.81 6.03 -11.49
C GLY A 299 -25.89 4.81 -11.38
N SER A 300 -25.35 4.31 -12.49
CA SER A 300 -24.38 3.23 -12.49
C SER A 300 -22.97 3.70 -12.12
N TYR A 301 -22.07 2.76 -11.89
CA TYR A 301 -20.65 2.98 -11.61
C TYR A 301 -19.79 2.19 -12.60
N SER A 302 -18.62 2.72 -12.92
CA SER A 302 -17.59 2.03 -13.72
C SER A 302 -16.19 2.40 -13.21
N ALA A 303 -15.17 1.70 -13.68
CA ALA A 303 -13.80 1.89 -13.21
C ALA A 303 -13.31 3.35 -13.38
N PHE A 304 -13.68 4.02 -14.49
CA PHE A 304 -13.24 5.39 -14.79
C PHE A 304 -14.42 6.37 -15.02
N GLY A 305 -15.63 6.00 -14.59
CA GLY A 305 -16.82 6.83 -14.67
C GLY A 305 -17.27 7.09 -16.12
N GLU A 306 -17.80 8.27 -16.43
CA GLU A 306 -18.32 8.63 -17.77
C GLU A 306 -17.32 8.37 -18.92
N ARG A 307 -16.02 8.24 -18.63
CA ARG A 307 -14.99 7.90 -19.64
C ARG A 307 -15.13 6.49 -20.20
N ASP A 308 -15.77 5.59 -19.48
CA ASP A 308 -16.01 4.22 -19.93
C ASP A 308 -17.23 4.11 -20.86
N GLY A 309 -18.00 5.18 -20.97
CA GLY A 309 -19.21 5.26 -21.78
C GLY A 309 -20.41 4.54 -21.19
N ASN A 310 -20.23 3.34 -20.64
CA ASN A 310 -21.27 2.54 -19.97
C ASN A 310 -20.87 2.18 -18.56
N GLY A 311 -21.85 2.16 -17.65
CA GLY A 311 -21.65 1.63 -16.31
C GLY A 311 -21.48 0.11 -16.32
N ASN A 312 -20.88 -0.42 -15.27
CA ASN A 312 -20.60 -1.85 -15.12
C ASN A 312 -21.55 -2.48 -14.11
N THR A 313 -22.20 -3.60 -14.47
CA THR A 313 -23.20 -4.28 -13.62
C THR A 313 -22.57 -4.78 -12.32
N TRP A 314 -21.41 -5.42 -12.40
CA TRP A 314 -20.72 -5.96 -11.24
C TRP A 314 -20.26 -4.86 -10.27
N LEU A 315 -19.57 -3.82 -10.77
CA LEU A 315 -19.09 -2.73 -9.95
C LEU A 315 -20.24 -1.95 -9.31
N THR A 316 -21.32 -1.70 -10.06
CA THR A 316 -22.50 -1.01 -9.51
C THR A 316 -23.11 -1.80 -8.36
N ALA A 317 -23.20 -3.14 -8.46
CA ALA A 317 -23.66 -3.98 -7.37
C ALA A 317 -22.70 -3.94 -6.16
N PHE A 318 -21.40 -3.97 -6.39
CA PHE A 318 -20.38 -3.89 -5.34
C PHE A 318 -20.42 -2.56 -4.58
N VAL A 319 -20.47 -1.45 -5.30
CA VAL A 319 -20.61 -0.10 -4.71
C VAL A 319 -21.89 -0.01 -3.88
N THR A 320 -23.01 -0.45 -4.46
CA THR A 320 -24.32 -0.38 -3.81
C THR A 320 -24.35 -1.17 -2.50
N LYS A 321 -23.80 -2.38 -2.50
CA LYS A 321 -23.63 -3.22 -1.31
C LYS A 321 -22.81 -2.51 -0.23
N CYS A 322 -21.62 -2.02 -0.60
CA CYS A 322 -20.71 -1.38 0.34
C CYS A 322 -21.30 -0.07 0.91
N PHE A 323 -21.96 0.72 0.09
CA PHE A 323 -22.64 1.93 0.56
C PHE A 323 -23.78 1.59 1.53
N GLY A 324 -24.59 0.56 1.22
CA GLY A 324 -25.65 0.09 2.12
C GLY A 324 -25.11 -0.35 3.49
N GLN A 325 -23.98 -1.07 3.51
CA GLN A 325 -23.34 -1.50 4.75
C GLN A 325 -22.63 -0.36 5.50
N ALA A 326 -22.07 0.62 4.77
CA ALA A 326 -21.35 1.76 5.36
C ALA A 326 -22.28 2.79 6.02
N GLN A 327 -23.58 2.81 5.70
CA GLN A 327 -24.56 3.73 6.31
C GLN A 327 -24.59 3.70 7.85
N LYS A 328 -24.13 2.61 8.46
CA LYS A 328 -24.00 2.49 9.91
C LYS A 328 -22.88 3.35 10.50
N PHE A 329 -21.90 3.71 9.69
CA PHE A 329 -20.65 4.36 10.12
C PHE A 329 -20.52 5.78 9.60
N ILE A 330 -20.95 6.02 8.35
CA ILE A 330 -20.85 7.32 7.67
C ILE A 330 -22.19 7.73 7.04
N PHE A 331 -22.32 9.01 6.73
CA PHE A 331 -23.45 9.48 5.94
C PHE A 331 -23.27 9.09 4.47
N ILE A 332 -24.22 8.32 3.94
CA ILE A 332 -24.35 8.01 2.52
C ILE A 332 -25.68 8.59 2.03
N ASP A 333 -25.65 9.45 1.02
CA ASP A 333 -26.87 9.99 0.42
C ASP A 333 -27.72 8.83 -0.14
N PRO A 334 -28.95 8.63 0.39
CA PRO A 334 -29.85 7.55 -0.06
C PRO A 334 -30.10 7.57 -1.56
N LYS A 335 -30.03 8.74 -2.19
CA LYS A 335 -30.21 8.91 -3.64
C LYS A 335 -29.16 8.13 -4.42
N ASN A 336 -27.90 8.07 -3.96
CA ASN A 336 -26.84 7.34 -4.64
C ASN A 336 -27.12 5.82 -4.69
N ILE A 337 -27.67 5.26 -3.61
CA ILE A 337 -28.09 3.86 -3.56
C ILE A 337 -29.34 3.65 -4.43
N GLN A 338 -30.34 4.54 -4.34
CA GLN A 338 -31.58 4.41 -5.11
C GLN A 338 -31.36 4.49 -6.62
N ASP A 339 -30.51 5.41 -7.08
CA ASP A 339 -30.17 5.54 -8.49
C ASP A 339 -29.49 4.25 -9.02
N ALA A 340 -28.56 3.68 -8.27
CA ALA A 340 -27.89 2.43 -8.61
C ALA A 340 -28.86 1.23 -8.64
N LEU A 341 -29.75 1.11 -7.63
CA LEU A 341 -30.77 0.06 -7.61
C LEU A 341 -31.72 0.19 -8.79
N LYS A 342 -32.15 1.40 -9.14
CA LYS A 342 -33.01 1.65 -10.31
C LYS A 342 -32.33 1.24 -11.60
N TRP A 343 -31.06 1.55 -11.76
CA TRP A 343 -30.28 1.15 -12.93
C TRP A 343 -30.13 -0.37 -13.02
N MET A 344 -29.81 -1.05 -11.90
CA MET A 344 -29.70 -2.51 -11.86
C MET A 344 -31.04 -3.18 -12.17
N ALA A 345 -32.16 -2.68 -11.62
CA ALA A 345 -33.49 -3.20 -11.95
C ALA A 345 -33.84 -3.09 -13.42
N GLY A 346 -33.40 -2.00 -14.09
CA GLY A 346 -33.57 -1.83 -15.54
C GLY A 346 -32.74 -2.79 -16.39
N ASN A 347 -31.70 -3.41 -15.80
CA ASN A 347 -30.85 -4.39 -16.47
C ASN A 347 -31.18 -5.86 -16.04
N GLN A 348 -32.25 -6.08 -15.28
CA GLN A 348 -32.71 -7.42 -14.96
C GLN A 348 -33.56 -7.96 -16.12
N LEU A 349 -33.22 -9.15 -16.61
CA LEU A 349 -33.83 -9.80 -17.75
C LEU A 349 -35.17 -10.48 -17.36
N PRO A 350 -36.05 -10.80 -18.31
CA PRO A 350 -37.29 -11.53 -18.05
C PRO A 350 -37.07 -12.93 -17.40
N SER A 351 -35.89 -13.51 -17.61
CA SER A 351 -35.45 -14.75 -16.94
C SER A 351 -35.27 -14.59 -15.42
N GLY A 352 -35.12 -13.34 -14.95
CA GLY A 352 -34.73 -12.97 -13.61
C GLY A 352 -33.22 -12.81 -13.42
N CYS A 353 -32.43 -13.17 -14.43
CA CYS A 353 -30.99 -13.00 -14.43
C CYS A 353 -30.62 -11.51 -14.68
N TYR A 354 -29.39 -11.11 -14.39
CA TYR A 354 -28.89 -9.77 -14.69
C TYR A 354 -28.04 -9.74 -15.95
N ALA A 355 -28.30 -8.77 -16.82
CA ALA A 355 -27.48 -8.54 -18.01
C ALA A 355 -26.06 -8.08 -17.63
N ASN A 356 -25.06 -8.64 -18.30
CA ASN A 356 -23.68 -8.17 -18.19
C ASN A 356 -23.50 -6.91 -19.03
N VAL A 357 -23.58 -5.75 -18.39
CA VAL A 357 -23.38 -4.43 -19.03
C VAL A 357 -22.02 -3.91 -18.63
N GLY A 358 -21.31 -3.29 -19.58
CA GLY A 358 -19.96 -2.78 -19.38
C GLY A 358 -18.89 -3.88 -19.33
N ASN A 359 -17.62 -3.48 -19.34
CA ASN A 359 -16.51 -4.41 -19.24
C ASN A 359 -16.19 -4.70 -17.77
N LEU A 360 -16.10 -5.98 -17.43
CA LEU A 360 -15.60 -6.42 -16.15
C LEU A 360 -14.07 -6.43 -16.20
N LEU A 361 -13.41 -5.60 -15.41
CA LEU A 361 -11.95 -5.50 -15.42
C LEU A 361 -11.29 -6.71 -14.73
N HIS A 362 -11.99 -7.33 -13.77
CA HIS A 362 -11.51 -8.49 -13.04
C HIS A 362 -11.80 -9.79 -13.78
N THR A 363 -10.92 -10.19 -14.71
CA THR A 363 -11.15 -11.41 -15.53
C THR A 363 -10.85 -12.71 -14.77
N ALA A 364 -10.16 -12.70 -13.63
CA ALA A 364 -10.07 -13.90 -12.78
C ALA A 364 -11.45 -14.31 -12.28
N MET A 365 -12.36 -13.37 -12.07
CA MET A 365 -13.78 -13.65 -11.91
C MET A 365 -14.42 -14.16 -13.21
N LYS A 366 -13.86 -13.86 -14.40
CA LYS A 366 -14.35 -14.41 -15.68
C LYS A 366 -14.16 -15.92 -15.80
N GLY A 367 -13.28 -16.54 -15.05
CA GLY A 367 -13.21 -18.01 -15.00
C GLY A 367 -14.53 -18.68 -14.67
N GLY A 368 -15.50 -17.92 -14.15
CA GLY A 368 -16.86 -18.35 -13.89
C GLY A 368 -17.94 -17.32 -14.24
N VAL A 369 -17.58 -16.09 -14.60
CA VAL A 369 -18.51 -14.95 -14.77
C VAL A 369 -18.73 -14.57 -16.25
N ASP A 370 -18.28 -15.33 -17.19
CA ASP A 370 -18.73 -15.21 -18.61
C ASP A 370 -20.17 -15.71 -18.79
N ASP A 371 -20.75 -16.22 -17.72
CA ASP A 371 -22.08 -16.79 -17.67
C ASP A 371 -22.95 -15.83 -16.84
N GLU A 372 -24.12 -15.58 -17.37
CA GLU A 372 -25.21 -14.80 -16.79
C GLU A 372 -25.55 -15.24 -15.35
N VAL A 373 -25.26 -16.50 -14.99
CA VAL A 373 -25.57 -17.09 -13.70
C VAL A 373 -24.66 -16.57 -12.58
N SER A 374 -23.36 -16.55 -12.80
CA SER A 374 -22.41 -16.09 -11.75
C SER A 374 -22.50 -14.59 -11.49
N LEU A 375 -22.76 -13.77 -12.54
CA LEU A 375 -23.04 -12.36 -12.37
C LEU A 375 -24.35 -12.15 -11.58
N THR A 376 -25.42 -12.89 -11.94
CA THR A 376 -26.68 -12.83 -11.21
C THR A 376 -26.50 -13.28 -9.75
N ALA A 377 -25.69 -14.28 -9.54
CA ALA A 377 -25.33 -14.74 -8.20
C ALA A 377 -24.67 -13.59 -7.39
N TYR A 378 -23.68 -12.93 -7.96
CA TYR A 378 -23.01 -11.82 -7.30
C TYR A 378 -23.96 -10.64 -6.97
N VAL A 379 -24.77 -10.21 -7.95
CA VAL A 379 -25.74 -9.13 -7.74
C VAL A 379 -26.77 -9.49 -6.66
N THR A 380 -27.28 -10.73 -6.70
CA THR A 380 -28.25 -11.21 -5.69
C THR A 380 -27.63 -11.26 -4.30
N ALA A 381 -26.37 -11.73 -4.17
CA ALA A 381 -25.63 -11.68 -2.91
C ALA A 381 -25.48 -10.25 -2.40
N ALA A 382 -25.11 -9.31 -3.28
CA ALA A 382 -24.95 -7.90 -2.93
C ALA A 382 -26.26 -7.29 -2.38
N LEU A 383 -27.40 -7.60 -3.00
CA LEU A 383 -28.71 -7.15 -2.53
C LEU A 383 -29.09 -7.71 -1.16
N LEU A 384 -28.88 -9.02 -0.95
CA LEU A 384 -29.13 -9.68 0.34
C LEU A 384 -28.21 -9.14 1.46
N GLU A 385 -26.92 -8.92 1.15
CA GLU A 385 -25.94 -8.42 2.11
C GLU A 385 -26.19 -6.95 2.52
N MET A 386 -26.81 -6.15 1.65
CA MET A 386 -27.22 -4.81 2.03
C MET A 386 -28.56 -4.76 2.81
N GLY A 387 -29.16 -5.91 3.06
CA GLY A 387 -30.38 -6.06 3.86
C GLY A 387 -31.69 -6.01 3.06
N LYS A 388 -31.66 -6.25 1.76
CA LYS A 388 -32.88 -6.46 0.99
C LYS A 388 -33.53 -7.77 1.37
N ASP A 389 -34.84 -7.75 1.49
CA ASP A 389 -35.64 -8.93 1.80
C ASP A 389 -35.63 -9.94 0.64
N VAL A 390 -35.82 -11.23 0.95
CA VAL A 390 -35.96 -12.29 -0.06
C VAL A 390 -37.17 -12.08 -0.96
N ASP A 391 -38.21 -11.41 -0.46
CA ASP A 391 -39.43 -11.07 -1.20
C ASP A 391 -39.28 -9.79 -2.06
N ASP A 392 -38.15 -9.06 -1.95
CA ASP A 392 -37.88 -7.93 -2.87
C ASP A 392 -37.89 -8.44 -4.32
N PRO A 393 -38.60 -7.78 -5.24
CA PRO A 393 -38.75 -8.25 -6.63
C PRO A 393 -37.41 -8.49 -7.34
N MET A 394 -36.37 -7.71 -7.08
CA MET A 394 -35.06 -7.91 -7.69
C MET A 394 -34.37 -9.16 -7.14
N VAL A 395 -34.50 -9.41 -5.83
CA VAL A 395 -33.93 -10.59 -5.16
C VAL A 395 -34.68 -11.85 -5.56
N SER A 396 -36.02 -11.86 -5.44
CA SER A 396 -36.85 -13.05 -5.72
C SER A 396 -36.72 -13.51 -7.17
N GLN A 397 -36.66 -12.58 -8.14
CA GLN A 397 -36.41 -12.91 -9.53
C GLN A 397 -34.99 -13.45 -9.78
N GLY A 398 -33.97 -12.83 -9.14
CA GLY A 398 -32.59 -13.33 -9.15
C GLY A 398 -32.48 -14.76 -8.61
N LEU A 399 -33.07 -15.03 -7.45
CA LEU A 399 -33.12 -16.38 -6.86
C LEU A 399 -33.83 -17.38 -7.78
N ARG A 400 -34.89 -16.98 -8.48
CA ARG A 400 -35.57 -17.84 -9.46
C ARG A 400 -34.63 -18.22 -10.62
N CYS A 401 -33.86 -17.27 -11.17
CA CYS A 401 -32.85 -17.55 -12.19
C CYS A 401 -31.82 -18.55 -11.65
N LEU A 402 -31.29 -18.32 -10.45
CA LEU A 402 -30.22 -19.13 -9.85
C LEU A 402 -30.66 -20.57 -9.50
N LYS A 403 -31.90 -20.74 -9.03
CA LYS A 403 -32.45 -22.08 -8.74
C LYS A 403 -32.45 -23.03 -9.95
N ASN A 404 -32.70 -22.50 -11.12
CA ASN A 404 -32.74 -23.31 -12.36
C ASN A 404 -31.34 -23.82 -12.76
N SER A 405 -30.28 -23.13 -12.35
CA SER A 405 -28.89 -23.45 -12.70
C SER A 405 -28.10 -24.10 -11.58
N ALA A 406 -28.61 -24.08 -10.34
CA ALA A 406 -27.86 -24.47 -9.14
C ALA A 406 -27.38 -25.93 -9.16
N THR A 407 -28.17 -26.84 -9.74
CA THR A 407 -27.87 -28.31 -9.77
C THR A 407 -27.05 -28.72 -10.99
N SER A 408 -26.93 -27.87 -12.00
CA SER A 408 -26.25 -28.17 -13.28
C SER A 408 -24.86 -27.59 -13.40
N THR A 409 -24.49 -26.61 -12.55
CA THR A 409 -23.18 -26.00 -12.62
C THR A 409 -22.06 -26.90 -12.12
N THR A 410 -21.00 -27.04 -12.91
CA THR A 410 -19.79 -27.79 -12.58
C THR A 410 -18.64 -26.90 -12.11
N ASN A 411 -18.77 -25.58 -12.26
CA ASN A 411 -17.74 -24.62 -11.85
C ASN A 411 -17.73 -24.46 -10.33
N LEU A 412 -16.61 -24.78 -9.67
CA LEU A 412 -16.45 -24.74 -8.21
C LEU A 412 -16.70 -23.36 -7.62
N TYR A 413 -16.21 -22.30 -8.28
CA TYR A 413 -16.41 -20.93 -7.84
C TYR A 413 -17.90 -20.57 -7.80
N THR A 414 -18.61 -20.87 -8.90
CA THR A 414 -20.06 -20.66 -8.97
C THR A 414 -20.81 -21.48 -7.93
N GLN A 415 -20.41 -22.73 -7.69
CA GLN A 415 -21.02 -23.57 -6.63
C GLN A 415 -20.84 -22.95 -5.23
N ALA A 416 -19.65 -22.42 -4.91
CA ALA A 416 -19.38 -21.79 -3.62
C ALA A 416 -20.19 -20.51 -3.44
N LEU A 417 -20.24 -19.68 -4.47
CA LEU A 417 -21.02 -18.44 -4.46
C LEU A 417 -22.52 -18.73 -4.32
N LEU A 418 -23.05 -19.69 -5.08
CA LEU A 418 -24.45 -20.13 -4.96
C LEU A 418 -24.76 -20.71 -3.57
N ALA A 419 -23.87 -21.53 -3.00
CA ALA A 419 -24.03 -22.03 -1.65
C ALA A 419 -24.15 -20.91 -0.62
N TYR A 420 -23.36 -19.84 -0.81
CA TYR A 420 -23.43 -18.65 0.05
C TYR A 420 -24.74 -17.90 -0.12
N ILE A 421 -25.20 -17.66 -1.34
CA ILE A 421 -26.45 -16.94 -1.61
C ILE A 421 -27.65 -17.69 -1.05
N PHE A 422 -27.76 -19.00 -1.28
CA PHE A 422 -28.84 -19.79 -0.75
C PHE A 422 -28.78 -19.91 0.78
N SER A 423 -27.58 -19.77 1.38
CA SER A 423 -27.45 -19.62 2.83
C SER A 423 -28.04 -18.28 3.32
N LEU A 424 -27.77 -17.18 2.61
CA LEU A 424 -28.32 -15.85 2.91
C LEU A 424 -29.83 -15.80 2.75
N ALA A 425 -30.35 -16.46 1.71
CA ALA A 425 -31.77 -16.54 1.41
C ALA A 425 -32.56 -17.54 2.31
N GLY A 426 -31.88 -18.32 3.14
CA GLY A 426 -32.52 -19.33 3.99
C GLY A 426 -32.92 -20.62 3.27
N GLU A 427 -32.52 -20.81 2.01
CA GLU A 427 -32.82 -21.99 1.17
C GLU A 427 -31.88 -23.16 1.51
N MET A 428 -32.07 -23.77 2.69
CA MET A 428 -31.13 -24.73 3.28
C MET A 428 -30.98 -26.03 2.49
N ASP A 429 -32.01 -26.50 1.76
CA ASP A 429 -31.92 -27.73 0.98
C ASP A 429 -30.93 -27.59 -0.18
N ILE A 430 -31.05 -26.53 -0.97
CA ILE A 430 -30.15 -26.26 -2.10
C ILE A 430 -28.74 -26.01 -1.60
N ARG A 431 -28.62 -25.19 -0.54
CA ARG A 431 -27.34 -24.96 0.15
C ARG A 431 -26.61 -26.25 0.52
N ASN A 432 -27.33 -27.18 1.17
CA ASN A 432 -26.73 -28.43 1.64
C ASN A 432 -26.28 -29.35 0.49
N ILE A 433 -27.04 -29.37 -0.62
CA ILE A 433 -26.61 -30.06 -1.84
C ILE A 433 -25.30 -29.48 -2.37
N LEU A 434 -25.20 -28.14 -2.53
CA LEU A 434 -24.02 -27.48 -3.04
C LEU A 434 -22.79 -27.65 -2.11
N LEU A 435 -22.98 -27.54 -0.79
CA LEU A 435 -21.88 -27.76 0.16
C LEU A 435 -21.40 -29.22 0.13
N LYS A 436 -22.30 -30.20 -0.06
CA LYS A 436 -21.91 -31.60 -0.21
C LYS A 436 -21.09 -31.84 -1.49
N GLN A 437 -21.45 -31.17 -2.59
CA GLN A 437 -20.68 -31.23 -3.85
C GLN A 437 -19.29 -30.59 -3.68
N LEU A 438 -19.20 -29.44 -3.01
CA LEU A 438 -17.92 -28.79 -2.68
C LEU A 438 -17.05 -29.68 -1.80
N ASP A 439 -17.65 -30.34 -0.78
CA ASP A 439 -16.92 -31.23 0.13
C ASP A 439 -16.25 -32.41 -0.57
N GLN A 440 -16.83 -32.89 -1.65
CA GLN A 440 -16.26 -33.99 -2.46
C GLN A 440 -14.99 -33.55 -3.23
N GLN A 441 -14.82 -32.27 -3.44
CA GLN A 441 -13.70 -31.66 -4.20
C GLN A 441 -12.76 -30.85 -3.30
N ALA A 442 -12.95 -30.90 -1.98
CA ALA A 442 -12.08 -30.24 -1.02
C ALA A 442 -10.67 -30.85 -1.01
N ILE A 443 -9.67 -29.99 -1.01
CA ILE A 443 -8.27 -30.37 -0.89
C ILE A 443 -7.89 -30.27 0.59
N ILE A 444 -7.36 -31.35 1.15
CA ILE A 444 -6.90 -31.41 2.54
C ILE A 444 -5.37 -31.41 2.54
N SER A 445 -4.76 -30.44 3.20
CA SER A 445 -3.31 -30.31 3.35
C SER A 445 -2.95 -30.11 4.83
N GLY A 446 -2.50 -31.19 5.49
CA GLY A 446 -2.34 -31.21 6.94
C GLY A 446 -3.64 -30.95 7.68
N GLU A 447 -3.69 -29.92 8.50
CA GLU A 447 -4.91 -29.49 9.22
C GLU A 447 -5.77 -28.47 8.43
N SER A 448 -5.34 -28.09 7.22
CA SER A 448 -6.00 -27.08 6.40
C SER A 448 -6.89 -27.68 5.33
N ILE A 449 -7.99 -26.98 4.99
CA ILE A 449 -8.95 -27.34 3.95
C ILE A 449 -9.13 -26.14 3.01
N TYR A 450 -9.08 -26.40 1.70
CA TYR A 450 -9.29 -25.37 0.68
C TYR A 450 -9.80 -25.97 -0.64
N TRP A 451 -10.12 -25.12 -1.60
CA TRP A 451 -10.56 -25.51 -2.95
C TRP A 451 -9.73 -24.80 -4.00
N SER A 452 -9.48 -25.47 -5.12
CA SER A 452 -8.77 -24.91 -6.27
C SER A 452 -9.43 -25.32 -7.58
N GLN A 453 -9.46 -24.41 -8.53
CA GLN A 453 -9.91 -24.69 -9.92
C GLN A 453 -8.81 -25.34 -10.78
N LYS A 454 -7.56 -25.32 -10.36
CA LYS A 454 -6.42 -25.93 -11.07
C LYS A 454 -6.19 -27.37 -10.57
N PRO A 455 -5.69 -28.28 -11.43
CA PRO A 455 -5.20 -29.57 -10.93
C PRO A 455 -4.11 -29.33 -9.89
N THR A 456 -4.10 -30.16 -8.85
CA THR A 456 -3.22 -30.08 -7.67
C THR A 456 -1.78 -29.69 -8.06
N PRO A 457 -1.19 -28.67 -7.41
CA PRO A 457 0.23 -28.37 -7.60
C PRO A 457 1.07 -29.61 -7.27
N SER A 458 2.14 -29.82 -8.03
CA SER A 458 3.12 -30.88 -7.73
C SER A 458 3.60 -30.76 -6.29
N SER A 459 3.87 -31.90 -5.64
CA SER A 459 4.34 -32.04 -4.25
C SER A 459 5.62 -31.21 -3.91
N ASN A 460 6.15 -30.43 -4.83
CA ASN A 460 7.34 -29.60 -4.73
C ASN A 460 7.06 -28.10 -4.74
N ALA A 461 5.82 -27.65 -4.49
CA ALA A 461 5.54 -26.22 -4.36
C ALA A 461 6.28 -25.66 -3.12
N SER A 462 7.08 -24.61 -3.34
CA SER A 462 7.77 -23.90 -2.26
C SER A 462 6.76 -23.39 -1.24
N PRO A 463 7.05 -23.43 0.08
CA PRO A 463 6.23 -22.78 1.11
C PRO A 463 5.96 -21.29 0.86
N TRP A 464 6.75 -20.68 -0.03
CA TRP A 464 6.69 -19.28 -0.42
C TRP A 464 5.95 -19.04 -1.75
N SER A 465 5.30 -20.06 -2.34
CA SER A 465 4.51 -19.90 -3.57
C SER A 465 3.15 -19.28 -3.24
N GLU A 466 2.80 -18.21 -3.95
CA GLU A 466 1.49 -17.57 -3.81
C GLU A 466 0.39 -18.41 -4.49
N PRO A 467 -0.80 -18.54 -3.86
CA PRO A 467 -1.95 -19.21 -4.46
C PRO A 467 -2.54 -18.34 -5.57
N ALA A 468 -3.32 -18.96 -6.45
CA ALA A 468 -4.12 -18.19 -7.37
C ALA A 468 -5.22 -17.40 -6.62
N ALA A 469 -5.40 -16.12 -6.92
CA ALA A 469 -6.40 -15.24 -6.29
C ALA A 469 -7.80 -15.87 -6.29
N VAL A 470 -8.17 -16.53 -7.37
CA VAL A 470 -9.46 -17.22 -7.51
C VAL A 470 -9.66 -18.36 -6.48
N ASP A 471 -8.59 -19.01 -6.04
CA ASP A 471 -8.67 -20.10 -5.04
C ASP A 471 -8.92 -19.51 -3.64
N VAL A 472 -8.41 -18.32 -3.36
CA VAL A 472 -8.70 -17.58 -2.12
C VAL A 472 -10.16 -17.15 -2.08
N GLU A 473 -10.68 -16.55 -3.14
CA GLU A 473 -12.10 -16.17 -3.24
C GLU A 473 -13.04 -17.37 -3.08
N LEU A 474 -12.77 -18.43 -3.85
CA LEU A 474 -13.54 -19.68 -3.82
C LEU A 474 -13.61 -20.26 -2.39
N THR A 475 -12.47 -20.35 -1.73
CA THR A 475 -12.35 -20.86 -0.36
C THR A 475 -13.06 -19.94 0.64
N ALA A 476 -12.99 -18.64 0.45
CA ALA A 476 -13.67 -17.65 1.28
C ALA A 476 -15.21 -17.71 1.12
N TYR A 477 -15.74 -17.86 -0.10
CA TYR A 477 -17.18 -18.08 -0.30
C TYR A 477 -17.67 -19.39 0.31
N ALA A 478 -16.89 -20.47 0.22
CA ALA A 478 -17.21 -21.73 0.87
C ALA A 478 -17.28 -21.57 2.40
N LEU A 479 -16.35 -20.80 2.99
CA LEU A 479 -16.37 -20.45 4.42
C LEU A 479 -17.59 -19.60 4.78
N LEU A 480 -17.91 -18.56 4.02
CA LEU A 480 -19.08 -17.73 4.21
C LEU A 480 -20.38 -18.55 4.18
N ALA A 481 -20.51 -19.47 3.21
CA ALA A 481 -21.65 -20.36 3.11
C ALA A 481 -21.81 -21.28 4.34
N GLN A 482 -20.70 -21.77 4.89
CA GLN A 482 -20.73 -22.60 6.10
C GLN A 482 -21.12 -21.81 7.34
N LEU A 483 -20.60 -20.59 7.49
CA LEU A 483 -20.84 -19.74 8.66
C LEU A 483 -22.21 -19.05 8.63
N THR A 484 -22.88 -18.97 7.47
CA THR A 484 -24.20 -18.35 7.33
C THR A 484 -25.30 -19.35 7.62
N LYS A 485 -25.49 -19.64 8.91
CA LYS A 485 -26.48 -20.55 9.46
C LYS A 485 -26.86 -20.08 10.88
N PRO A 486 -28.11 -20.24 11.32
CA PRO A 486 -28.55 -19.76 12.64
C PRO A 486 -27.79 -20.38 13.83
N SER A 487 -27.36 -21.63 13.72
CA SER A 487 -26.57 -22.32 14.75
C SER A 487 -25.56 -23.27 14.11
N LEU A 488 -24.31 -23.21 14.60
CA LEU A 488 -23.20 -24.06 14.14
C LEU A 488 -22.95 -25.19 15.13
N THR A 489 -22.75 -26.39 14.61
CA THR A 489 -22.30 -27.55 15.41
C THR A 489 -20.78 -27.47 15.63
N GLN A 490 -20.24 -28.14 16.65
CA GLN A 490 -18.81 -28.22 16.93
C GLN A 490 -18.00 -28.78 15.72
N LYS A 491 -18.61 -29.72 14.96
CA LYS A 491 -17.99 -30.27 13.75
C LYS A 491 -17.87 -29.20 12.63
N GLU A 492 -18.90 -28.37 12.46
CA GLU A 492 -18.91 -27.28 11.48
C GLU A 492 -17.91 -26.19 11.88
N ILE A 493 -17.79 -25.86 13.17
CA ILE A 493 -16.79 -24.94 13.69
C ILE A 493 -15.38 -25.48 13.44
N ALA A 494 -15.13 -26.76 13.73
CA ALA A 494 -13.82 -27.37 13.50
C ALA A 494 -13.43 -27.34 12.01
N LYS A 495 -14.38 -27.59 11.12
CA LYS A 495 -14.17 -27.49 9.67
C LYS A 495 -13.90 -26.05 9.24
N ALA A 496 -14.66 -25.09 9.74
CA ALA A 496 -14.42 -23.66 9.48
C ALA A 496 -13.02 -23.24 9.95
N THR A 497 -12.56 -23.72 11.11
CA THR A 497 -11.20 -23.46 11.61
C THR A 497 -10.12 -23.98 10.65
N SER A 498 -10.31 -25.18 10.07
CA SER A 498 -9.37 -25.71 9.08
C SER A 498 -9.34 -24.92 7.78
N ILE A 499 -10.47 -24.33 7.36
CA ILE A 499 -10.54 -23.44 6.20
C ILE A 499 -9.82 -22.11 6.52
N VAL A 500 -10.09 -21.54 7.70
CA VAL A 500 -9.43 -20.31 8.18
C VAL A 500 -7.92 -20.50 8.30
N ALA A 501 -7.46 -21.67 8.77
CA ALA A 501 -6.03 -21.98 8.84
C ALA A 501 -5.35 -21.94 7.46
N TRP A 502 -6.06 -22.33 6.40
CA TRP A 502 -5.55 -22.16 5.04
C TRP A 502 -5.57 -20.69 4.61
N LEU A 503 -6.70 -19.99 4.76
CA LEU A 503 -6.81 -18.57 4.37
C LEU A 503 -5.79 -17.71 5.10
N ALA A 504 -5.57 -17.94 6.40
CA ALA A 504 -4.60 -17.19 7.17
C ALA A 504 -3.16 -17.33 6.63
N LYS A 505 -2.80 -18.49 6.06
CA LYS A 505 -1.50 -18.71 5.42
C LYS A 505 -1.32 -17.93 4.10
N GLN A 506 -2.42 -17.44 3.50
CA GLN A 506 -2.37 -16.73 2.22
C GLN A 506 -2.23 -15.21 2.37
N HIS A 507 -2.22 -14.66 3.61
CA HIS A 507 -2.02 -13.24 3.83
C HIS A 507 -0.64 -12.76 3.38
N ASN A 508 -0.61 -11.62 2.68
CA ASN A 508 0.61 -10.88 2.42
C ASN A 508 1.07 -10.06 3.65
N ALA A 509 2.22 -9.38 3.57
CA ALA A 509 2.77 -8.59 4.67
C ALA A 509 1.87 -7.43 5.12
N TYR A 510 0.91 -7.04 4.30
CA TYR A 510 0.01 -5.92 4.55
C TYR A 510 -1.37 -6.36 5.06
N GLY A 511 -1.58 -7.65 5.30
CA GLY A 511 -2.84 -8.20 5.78
C GLY A 511 -3.92 -8.38 4.70
N GLY A 512 -3.57 -8.17 3.43
CA GLY A 512 -4.37 -8.51 2.25
C GLY A 512 -3.96 -9.86 1.65
N PHE A 513 -4.35 -10.09 0.40
CA PHE A 513 -4.07 -11.32 -0.35
C PHE A 513 -3.44 -10.99 -1.71
N SER A 514 -3.50 -11.89 -2.68
CA SER A 514 -2.79 -11.76 -3.96
C SER A 514 -3.42 -10.70 -4.87
N SER A 515 -4.72 -10.47 -4.78
CA SER A 515 -5.46 -9.48 -5.57
C SER A 515 -6.41 -8.66 -4.68
N THR A 516 -7.12 -7.78 -5.31
CA THR A 516 -8.04 -6.86 -4.64
C THR A 516 -9.33 -7.55 -4.22
N GLN A 517 -9.91 -8.36 -5.11
CA GLN A 517 -11.21 -8.99 -4.85
C GLN A 517 -11.10 -10.14 -3.84
N ASP A 518 -10.06 -10.95 -3.94
CA ASP A 518 -9.80 -12.00 -2.95
C ASP A 518 -9.57 -11.41 -1.55
N THR A 519 -8.91 -10.25 -1.46
CA THR A 519 -8.73 -9.51 -0.21
C THR A 519 -10.08 -9.13 0.42
N VAL A 520 -11.01 -8.57 -0.37
CA VAL A 520 -12.34 -8.18 0.12
C VAL A 520 -13.13 -9.37 0.64
N VAL A 521 -13.23 -10.44 -0.17
CA VAL A 521 -14.07 -11.60 0.17
C VAL A 521 -13.44 -12.40 1.32
N ALA A 522 -12.12 -12.56 1.32
CA ALA A 522 -11.43 -13.29 2.40
C ALA A 522 -11.51 -12.52 3.74
N LEU A 523 -11.32 -11.20 3.75
CA LEU A 523 -11.49 -10.40 4.98
C LEU A 523 -12.94 -10.45 5.47
N GLN A 524 -13.94 -10.42 4.59
CA GLN A 524 -15.34 -10.61 4.95
C GLN A 524 -15.55 -11.97 5.64
N ALA A 525 -14.99 -13.04 5.06
CA ALA A 525 -15.12 -14.40 5.61
C ALA A 525 -14.40 -14.56 6.96
N LEU A 526 -13.20 -14.01 7.09
CA LEU A 526 -12.43 -14.02 8.34
C LEU A 526 -13.12 -13.20 9.43
N ALA A 527 -13.66 -12.01 9.11
CA ALA A 527 -14.44 -11.22 10.04
C ALA A 527 -15.69 -11.95 10.51
N LYS A 528 -16.40 -12.65 9.60
CA LYS A 528 -17.56 -13.49 9.93
C LYS A 528 -17.16 -14.63 10.86
N TYR A 529 -16.07 -15.33 10.57
CA TYR A 529 -15.54 -16.40 11.43
C TYR A 529 -15.17 -15.86 12.82
N ALA A 530 -14.42 -14.76 12.87
CA ALA A 530 -13.99 -14.15 14.11
C ALA A 530 -15.16 -13.73 15.02
N THR A 531 -16.27 -13.30 14.43
CA THR A 531 -17.48 -12.93 15.20
C THR A 531 -18.38 -14.11 15.57
N THR A 532 -18.20 -15.29 14.93
CA THR A 532 -19.15 -16.40 15.07
C THR A 532 -18.53 -17.61 15.78
N ALA A 533 -17.27 -17.90 15.55
CA ALA A 533 -16.63 -19.15 15.94
C ALA A 533 -15.26 -18.99 16.62
N TYR A 534 -14.62 -17.81 16.47
CA TYR A 534 -13.29 -17.59 17.02
C TYR A 534 -13.34 -17.41 18.55
N MET A 535 -12.54 -18.21 19.26
CA MET A 535 -12.30 -18.02 20.69
C MET A 535 -11.04 -17.18 20.88
N PRO A 536 -11.15 -15.99 21.48
CA PRO A 536 -9.97 -15.17 21.74
C PRO A 536 -9.00 -15.89 22.67
N SER A 537 -7.71 -15.68 22.48
CA SER A 537 -6.66 -16.23 23.32
C SER A 537 -6.76 -15.69 24.75
N GLU A 538 -6.76 -16.59 25.74
CA GLU A 538 -6.67 -16.19 27.17
C GLU A 538 -5.23 -15.84 27.52
N GLU A 539 -4.28 -16.72 27.23
CA GLU A 539 -2.85 -16.47 27.37
C GLU A 539 -2.07 -17.45 26.47
N ILE A 540 -1.26 -16.91 25.58
CA ILE A 540 -0.37 -17.68 24.70
C ILE A 540 1.06 -17.15 24.83
N ASN A 541 2.00 -18.07 25.01
CA ASN A 541 3.42 -17.80 24.89
C ASN A 541 3.92 -18.38 23.57
N LEU A 542 4.42 -17.51 22.70
CA LEU A 542 5.08 -17.88 21.47
C LEU A 542 6.58 -17.71 21.61
N VAL A 543 7.34 -18.76 21.35
CA VAL A 543 8.81 -18.73 21.32
C VAL A 543 9.27 -18.91 19.88
N VAL A 544 10.06 -17.96 19.39
CA VAL A 544 10.71 -18.00 18.09
C VAL A 544 12.19 -18.29 18.30
N LYS A 545 12.69 -19.37 17.71
CA LYS A 545 14.09 -19.82 17.87
C LYS A 545 14.74 -20.02 16.52
N SER A 546 16.02 -19.65 16.38
CA SER A 546 16.85 -20.08 15.25
C SER A 546 17.80 -21.21 15.66
N THR A 547 18.37 -21.87 14.67
CA THR A 547 19.46 -22.85 14.85
C THR A 547 20.76 -22.18 15.32
N GLU A 548 20.89 -20.86 15.21
CA GLU A 548 22.10 -20.06 15.49
C GLU A 548 21.95 -19.16 16.73
N ASN A 549 21.40 -19.70 17.84
CA ASN A 549 21.31 -19.03 19.14
C ASN A 549 20.41 -17.79 19.22
N PHE A 550 19.54 -17.52 18.25
CA PHE A 550 18.50 -16.51 18.41
C PHE A 550 17.28 -17.12 19.11
N GLN A 551 16.78 -16.44 20.13
CA GLN A 551 15.52 -16.78 20.77
C GLN A 551 14.78 -15.51 21.17
N ARG A 552 13.49 -15.44 20.80
CA ARG A 552 12.59 -14.37 21.22
C ARG A 552 11.28 -14.96 21.74
N THR A 553 10.75 -14.39 22.80
CA THR A 553 9.47 -14.81 23.39
C THR A 553 8.47 -13.67 23.30
N PHE A 554 7.28 -13.96 22.81
CA PHE A 554 6.15 -13.06 22.75
C PHE A 554 5.05 -13.57 23.67
N ASN A 555 4.49 -12.69 24.48
CA ASN A 555 3.38 -13.02 25.37
C ASN A 555 2.12 -12.33 24.87
N ILE A 556 1.10 -13.12 24.56
CA ILE A 556 -0.17 -12.68 24.02
C ILE A 556 -1.24 -12.93 25.08
N GLN A 557 -1.93 -11.86 25.47
CA GLN A 557 -3.02 -11.85 26.43
C GLN A 557 -4.24 -11.15 25.81
N SER A 558 -5.41 -11.30 26.41
CA SER A 558 -6.64 -10.63 25.89
C SER A 558 -6.50 -9.11 25.80
N VAL A 559 -5.73 -8.49 26.67
CA VAL A 559 -5.50 -7.02 26.72
C VAL A 559 -4.57 -6.51 25.61
N ASN A 560 -3.65 -7.33 25.10
CA ASN A 560 -2.69 -6.96 24.06
C ASN A 560 -2.87 -7.75 22.75
N ARG A 561 -3.96 -8.51 22.60
CA ARG A 561 -4.17 -9.38 21.43
C ARG A 561 -4.17 -8.63 20.08
N LEU A 562 -4.53 -7.35 20.09
CA LEU A 562 -4.50 -6.48 18.90
C LEU A 562 -3.20 -5.66 18.80
N VAL A 563 -2.32 -5.76 19.80
CA VAL A 563 -1.04 -5.04 19.76
C VAL A 563 -0.08 -5.78 18.85
N PHE A 564 0.41 -5.05 17.87
CA PHE A 564 1.43 -5.51 16.92
C PHE A 564 2.76 -5.68 17.65
N GLN A 565 3.25 -6.91 17.72
CA GLN A 565 4.55 -7.24 18.27
C GLN A 565 5.44 -7.69 17.12
N GLN A 566 6.57 -7.02 16.92
CA GLN A 566 7.50 -7.31 15.82
C GLN A 566 8.93 -7.39 16.34
N ASP A 567 9.72 -8.28 15.74
CA ASP A 567 11.16 -8.33 15.94
C ASP A 567 11.90 -8.73 14.66
N THR A 568 13.16 -8.31 14.58
CA THR A 568 14.01 -8.61 13.42
C THR A 568 14.59 -10.02 13.56
N LEU A 569 14.63 -10.76 12.45
CA LEU A 569 15.24 -12.08 12.37
C LEU A 569 16.68 -11.93 11.82
N PRO A 570 17.71 -12.10 12.65
CA PRO A 570 19.09 -11.78 12.28
C PRO A 570 19.76 -12.83 11.38
N ASN A 571 19.31 -14.10 11.45
CA ASN A 571 19.92 -15.20 10.75
C ASN A 571 19.22 -15.45 9.40
N VAL A 572 19.72 -14.85 8.34
CA VAL A 572 19.20 -15.02 6.97
C VAL A 572 20.38 -15.22 6.00
N PRO A 573 20.44 -16.36 5.28
CA PRO A 573 19.51 -17.52 5.32
C PRO A 573 19.53 -18.27 6.66
N GLY A 574 18.42 -18.91 7.03
CA GLY A 574 18.34 -19.64 8.30
C GLY A 574 17.01 -20.35 8.52
N MET A 575 17.02 -21.27 9.49
CA MET A 575 15.82 -22.01 9.92
C MET A 575 15.32 -21.45 11.25
N TYR A 576 14.03 -21.16 11.32
CA TYR A 576 13.35 -20.71 12.53
C TYR A 576 12.26 -21.70 12.94
N THR A 577 12.11 -21.90 14.24
CA THR A 577 11.04 -22.70 14.82
C THR A 577 10.14 -21.79 15.63
N LEU A 578 8.84 -21.85 15.36
CA LEU A 578 7.77 -21.15 16.05
C LEU A 578 7.10 -22.15 16.99
N GLU A 579 7.12 -21.92 18.29
CA GLU A 579 6.52 -22.81 19.30
C GLU A 579 5.50 -22.01 20.13
N ALA A 580 4.21 -22.32 19.95
CA ALA A 580 3.12 -21.73 20.71
C ALA A 580 2.63 -22.67 21.80
N SER A 581 2.45 -22.13 23.02
CA SER A 581 1.88 -22.84 24.17
C SER A 581 0.83 -21.96 24.87
N GLY A 582 -0.16 -22.60 25.52
CA GLY A 582 -1.26 -21.89 26.19
C GLY A 582 -2.63 -22.25 25.64
N GLN A 583 -3.62 -21.34 25.71
CA GLN A 583 -5.00 -21.55 25.24
C GLN A 583 -5.41 -20.47 24.23
N GLY A 584 -5.98 -20.88 23.09
CA GLY A 584 -6.40 -20.01 22.00
C GLY A 584 -5.56 -20.18 20.75
N CYS A 585 -5.53 -19.16 19.90
CA CYS A 585 -4.74 -19.16 18.66
C CYS A 585 -3.88 -17.90 18.60
N VAL A 586 -2.68 -18.01 18.03
CA VAL A 586 -1.79 -16.90 17.72
C VAL A 586 -1.50 -16.86 16.23
N TYR A 587 -1.63 -15.70 15.63
CA TYR A 587 -1.24 -15.43 14.26
C TYR A 587 0.22 -14.96 14.22
N VAL A 588 1.02 -15.63 13.41
CA VAL A 588 2.44 -15.33 13.24
C VAL A 588 2.73 -15.11 11.77
N GLN A 589 3.39 -14.04 11.45
CA GLN A 589 3.80 -13.73 10.08
C GLN A 589 5.30 -13.49 10.04
N THR A 590 5.97 -14.21 9.14
CA THR A 590 7.40 -14.05 8.85
C THR A 590 7.54 -13.40 7.47
N VAL A 591 8.23 -12.28 7.40
CA VAL A 591 8.44 -11.53 6.16
C VAL A 591 9.91 -11.51 5.82
N LEU A 592 10.23 -11.87 4.59
CA LEU A 592 11.57 -11.84 4.01
C LEU A 592 11.60 -10.85 2.85
N ARG A 593 12.47 -9.84 2.94
CA ARG A 593 12.68 -8.81 1.91
C ARG A 593 14.11 -8.87 1.40
N TYR A 594 14.27 -8.79 0.10
CA TYR A 594 15.57 -8.67 -0.55
C TYR A 594 15.41 -8.07 -1.95
N ASN A 595 16.50 -7.51 -2.50
CA ASN A 595 16.48 -7.05 -3.88
C ASN A 595 17.19 -8.06 -4.79
N ILE A 596 16.68 -8.17 -6.01
CA ILE A 596 17.30 -8.93 -7.10
C ILE A 596 17.50 -8.01 -8.31
N LEU A 597 18.44 -8.34 -9.17
CA LEU A 597 18.51 -7.72 -10.49
C LEU A 597 17.27 -8.13 -11.29
N PRO A 598 16.68 -7.24 -12.09
CA PRO A 598 15.45 -7.53 -12.82
C PRO A 598 15.60 -8.78 -13.69
N PRO A 599 14.69 -9.75 -13.57
CA PRO A 599 14.71 -10.93 -14.43
C PRO A 599 14.41 -10.55 -15.88
N THR A 600 15.13 -11.12 -16.83
CA THR A 600 14.95 -10.88 -18.28
C THR A 600 13.77 -11.64 -18.91
N ASN A 601 12.89 -12.25 -18.11
CA ASN A 601 11.86 -13.17 -18.59
C ASN A 601 10.56 -12.41 -18.97
N MET A 602 10.32 -12.25 -20.27
CA MET A 602 9.11 -11.66 -20.84
C MET A 602 8.16 -12.76 -21.37
N LYS A 603 7.42 -13.41 -20.46
CA LYS A 603 6.52 -14.51 -20.87
C LYS A 603 5.12 -14.05 -21.28
N THR A 604 4.61 -12.95 -20.69
CA THR A 604 3.22 -12.55 -20.80
C THR A 604 3.04 -11.18 -21.43
N PHE A 605 4.01 -10.30 -21.27
CA PHE A 605 4.05 -9.00 -21.90
C PHE A 605 5.35 -8.84 -22.69
N SER A 606 5.27 -8.20 -23.86
CA SER A 606 6.42 -7.62 -24.53
C SER A 606 6.62 -6.20 -24.00
N LEU A 607 7.84 -5.83 -23.69
CA LEU A 607 8.18 -4.52 -23.16
C LEU A 607 9.54 -4.07 -23.68
N SER A 608 9.59 -2.86 -24.24
CA SER A 608 10.85 -2.22 -24.64
C SER A 608 10.78 -0.71 -24.43
N VAL A 609 11.92 -0.06 -24.32
CA VAL A 609 12.02 1.38 -24.17
C VAL A 609 13.07 1.95 -25.12
N GLU A 610 12.71 3.03 -25.78
CA GLU A 610 13.63 3.86 -26.53
C GLU A 610 13.83 5.18 -25.80
N ILE A 611 15.09 5.62 -25.68
CA ILE A 611 15.43 6.89 -25.09
C ILE A 611 15.83 7.83 -26.21
N GLY A 612 15.09 8.95 -26.30
CA GLY A 612 15.37 9.98 -27.31
C GLY A 612 16.78 10.59 -27.09
N LYS A 613 17.37 11.07 -28.19
CA LYS A 613 18.75 11.63 -28.17
C LYS A 613 18.87 12.73 -27.12
N ALA A 614 19.57 12.42 -26.04
CA ALA A 614 20.00 13.40 -25.04
C ALA A 614 21.11 14.27 -25.63
N ARG A 615 21.08 15.58 -25.34
CA ARG A 615 22.24 16.46 -25.59
C ARG A 615 23.18 16.31 -24.41
N CYS A 616 24.26 15.52 -24.59
CA CYS A 616 25.21 15.19 -23.53
C CYS A 616 26.34 16.25 -23.36
N GLU A 617 26.29 17.36 -24.09
CA GLU A 617 27.44 18.27 -24.24
C GLU A 617 27.68 19.24 -23.08
N GLN A 618 26.85 19.29 -22.05
CA GLN A 618 27.04 20.18 -20.90
C GLN A 618 26.72 19.53 -19.56
N PRO A 619 27.69 19.13 -18.74
CA PRO A 619 27.45 18.49 -17.43
C PRO A 619 26.86 19.45 -16.36
N THR A 620 26.62 20.71 -16.67
CA THR A 620 26.14 21.75 -15.74
C THR A 620 24.68 22.14 -15.96
N SER A 621 24.04 21.70 -17.04
CA SER A 621 22.63 22.02 -17.33
C SER A 621 21.72 20.84 -16.97
N PRO A 622 20.49 21.08 -16.47
CA PRO A 622 19.52 20.03 -16.25
C PRO A 622 19.29 19.22 -17.53
N ARG A 623 19.44 17.90 -17.46
CA ARG A 623 19.19 16.99 -18.58
C ARG A 623 17.71 16.67 -18.70
N SER A 624 17.25 16.45 -19.93
CA SER A 624 15.90 15.97 -20.21
C SER A 624 15.98 14.76 -21.11
N LEU A 625 15.25 13.70 -20.75
CA LEU A 625 15.19 12.44 -21.50
C LEU A 625 13.75 12.17 -21.95
N THR A 626 13.57 11.90 -23.24
CA THR A 626 12.28 11.45 -23.74
C THR A 626 12.26 9.92 -23.73
N LEU A 627 11.34 9.34 -22.98
CA LEU A 627 11.10 7.90 -22.91
C LEU A 627 9.97 7.54 -23.84
N THR A 628 10.19 6.56 -24.72
CA THR A 628 9.17 5.96 -25.58
C THR A 628 9.07 4.48 -25.21
N ILE A 629 7.99 4.10 -24.56
CA ILE A 629 7.75 2.76 -24.05
C ILE A 629 6.85 2.01 -25.03
N HIS A 630 7.27 0.85 -25.49
CA HIS A 630 6.50 -0.04 -26.36
C HIS A 630 6.12 -1.28 -25.57
N THR A 631 4.82 -1.61 -25.55
CA THR A 631 4.33 -2.78 -24.83
C THR A 631 3.14 -3.43 -25.53
N SER A 632 3.00 -4.74 -25.40
CA SER A 632 1.86 -5.52 -25.86
C SER A 632 1.65 -6.77 -25.00
N TYR A 633 0.45 -7.32 -25.02
CA TYR A 633 0.15 -8.59 -24.38
C TYR A 633 0.53 -9.77 -25.29
N VAL A 634 1.39 -10.65 -24.83
CA VAL A 634 1.84 -11.84 -25.59
C VAL A 634 1.40 -13.16 -24.95
N GLY A 635 0.68 -13.11 -23.81
CA GLY A 635 0.14 -14.28 -23.12
C GLY A 635 -0.91 -15.06 -23.91
N SER A 636 -1.53 -16.04 -23.29
CA SER A 636 -2.47 -16.98 -23.95
C SER A 636 -3.85 -16.40 -24.27
N ARG A 637 -4.28 -15.32 -23.58
CA ARG A 637 -5.58 -14.67 -23.79
C ARG A 637 -5.55 -13.74 -25.01
N SER A 638 -6.72 -13.23 -25.44
CA SER A 638 -6.81 -12.21 -26.50
C SER A 638 -6.21 -10.87 -26.07
N SER A 639 -6.40 -10.50 -24.81
CA SER A 639 -5.88 -9.30 -24.17
C SER A 639 -5.55 -9.57 -22.69
N SER A 640 -4.81 -8.65 -22.06
CA SER A 640 -4.68 -8.60 -20.61
C SER A 640 -5.99 -8.12 -19.96
N ASN A 641 -6.03 -8.14 -18.66
CA ASN A 641 -6.92 -7.29 -17.86
C ASN A 641 -6.41 -5.84 -17.89
N MET A 642 -6.96 -4.99 -17.00
CA MET A 642 -6.36 -3.70 -16.72
C MET A 642 -4.88 -3.88 -16.42
N ALA A 643 -4.04 -3.17 -17.18
CA ALA A 643 -2.59 -3.25 -17.01
C ALA A 643 -2.06 -1.93 -16.44
N ILE A 644 -0.98 -2.03 -15.69
CA ILE A 644 -0.25 -0.86 -15.18
C ILE A 644 1.14 -0.87 -15.76
N VAL A 645 1.55 0.27 -16.32
CA VAL A 645 2.95 0.54 -16.65
C VAL A 645 3.52 1.42 -15.55
N GLU A 646 4.34 0.84 -14.70
CA GLU A 646 5.06 1.53 -13.63
C GLU A 646 6.44 1.93 -14.13
N VAL A 647 6.72 3.22 -14.14
CA VAL A 647 8.02 3.76 -14.54
C VAL A 647 8.71 4.34 -13.32
N LYS A 648 9.77 3.69 -12.88
CA LYS A 648 10.63 4.20 -11.80
C LYS A 648 11.54 5.28 -12.36
N MET A 649 11.61 6.42 -11.70
CA MET A 649 12.46 7.54 -12.14
C MET A 649 13.94 7.26 -11.84
N LEU A 650 14.83 7.71 -12.72
CA LEU A 650 16.25 7.83 -12.43
C LEU A 650 16.44 8.82 -11.26
N SER A 651 17.45 8.59 -10.41
CA SER A 651 17.72 9.46 -9.27
C SER A 651 17.93 10.92 -9.71
N GLY A 652 17.21 11.83 -9.07
CA GLY A 652 17.23 13.24 -9.41
C GLY A 652 16.38 13.65 -10.62
N PHE A 653 15.67 12.71 -11.28
CA PHE A 653 14.75 13.01 -12.38
C PHE A 653 13.29 13.02 -11.91
N SER A 654 12.47 13.82 -12.58
CA SER A 654 11.02 13.87 -12.40
C SER A 654 10.30 14.06 -13.74
N PRO A 655 9.05 13.60 -13.88
CA PRO A 655 8.26 13.88 -15.07
C PRO A 655 8.08 15.38 -15.29
N MET A 656 8.15 15.83 -16.54
CA MET A 656 7.92 17.23 -16.88
C MET A 656 6.46 17.63 -16.63
N GLU A 657 6.26 18.92 -16.37
CA GLU A 657 4.92 19.50 -16.25
C GLU A 657 4.11 19.23 -17.53
N GLY A 658 2.82 18.88 -17.38
CA GLY A 658 1.94 18.52 -18.49
C GLY A 658 1.99 17.04 -18.89
N THR A 659 2.90 16.22 -18.34
CA THR A 659 2.99 14.77 -18.66
C THR A 659 1.66 14.04 -18.45
N ASN A 660 0.88 14.38 -17.41
CA ASN A 660 -0.43 13.79 -17.16
C ASN A 660 -1.39 14.01 -18.35
N GLN A 661 -1.51 15.24 -18.83
CA GLN A 661 -2.40 15.59 -19.94
C GLN A 661 -1.95 14.91 -21.23
N LEU A 662 -0.64 14.86 -21.48
CA LEU A 662 -0.06 14.21 -22.65
C LEU A 662 -0.36 12.70 -22.67
N LEU A 663 -0.14 12.02 -21.56
CA LEU A 663 -0.37 10.56 -21.44
C LEU A 663 -1.85 10.21 -21.52
N LEU A 664 -2.75 10.99 -20.92
CA LEU A 664 -4.20 10.76 -20.99
C LEU A 664 -4.79 10.86 -22.40
N GLN A 665 -4.08 11.47 -23.34
CA GLN A 665 -4.47 11.53 -24.76
C GLN A 665 -3.99 10.32 -25.56
N GLN A 666 -3.13 9.47 -24.97
CA GLN A 666 -2.57 8.30 -25.67
C GLN A 666 -3.54 7.09 -25.58
N PRO A 667 -3.44 6.15 -26.53
CA PRO A 667 -4.39 5.04 -26.60
C PRO A 667 -4.44 4.19 -25.32
N LEU A 668 -5.64 3.76 -24.94
CA LEU A 668 -5.92 2.89 -23.79
C LEU A 668 -5.56 3.48 -22.41
N VAL A 669 -4.97 4.65 -22.33
CA VAL A 669 -4.64 5.30 -21.04
C VAL A 669 -5.92 5.86 -20.41
N LYS A 670 -6.25 5.36 -19.23
CA LYS A 670 -7.42 5.78 -18.45
C LYS A 670 -7.05 6.74 -17.32
N LYS A 671 -5.89 6.53 -16.70
CA LYS A 671 -5.42 7.31 -15.56
C LYS A 671 -3.89 7.35 -15.52
N VAL A 672 -3.36 8.41 -14.95
CA VAL A 672 -1.93 8.58 -14.66
C VAL A 672 -1.78 9.05 -13.21
N GLU A 673 -0.88 8.44 -12.48
CA GLU A 673 -0.56 8.80 -11.09
C GLU A 673 0.93 9.02 -10.91
N PHE A 674 1.25 10.04 -10.12
CA PHE A 674 2.63 10.36 -9.75
C PHE A 674 2.86 9.92 -8.30
N GLY A 675 3.78 8.98 -8.11
CA GLY A 675 4.35 8.65 -6.81
C GLY A 675 5.56 9.53 -6.49
N THR A 676 6.25 9.23 -5.40
CA THR A 676 7.46 9.97 -4.99
C THR A 676 8.60 9.82 -6.02
N ASP A 677 8.80 8.62 -6.56
CA ASP A 677 9.84 8.28 -7.54
C ASP A 677 9.32 7.38 -8.66
N THR A 678 8.00 7.33 -8.84
CA THR A 678 7.32 6.49 -9.84
C THR A 678 6.27 7.26 -10.60
N LEU A 679 6.03 6.83 -11.83
CA LEU A 679 4.92 7.23 -12.67
C LEU A 679 4.13 5.98 -13.03
N ASN A 680 2.85 5.92 -12.66
CA ASN A 680 1.96 4.81 -12.94
C ASN A 680 0.97 5.20 -14.05
N ILE A 681 0.98 4.45 -15.15
CA ILE A 681 0.07 4.61 -16.28
C ILE A 681 -0.92 3.45 -16.26
N TYR A 682 -2.19 3.74 -16.00
CA TYR A 682 -3.28 2.77 -15.95
C TYR A 682 -3.90 2.62 -17.34
N LEU A 683 -3.88 1.40 -17.85
CA LEU A 683 -4.38 1.02 -19.17
C LEU A 683 -5.63 0.16 -19.01
N ASP A 684 -6.64 0.39 -19.83
CA ASP A 684 -7.88 -0.42 -19.83
C ASP A 684 -7.56 -1.91 -20.02
N GLU A 685 -6.79 -2.21 -21.05
CA GLU A 685 -6.26 -3.53 -21.37
C GLU A 685 -5.00 -3.36 -22.22
N LEU A 686 -4.21 -4.42 -22.38
CA LEU A 686 -3.19 -4.52 -23.41
C LEU A 686 -3.52 -5.66 -24.36
N ILE A 687 -3.59 -5.32 -25.64
CA ILE A 687 -3.90 -6.26 -26.73
C ILE A 687 -2.60 -6.80 -27.36
N LYS A 688 -2.72 -7.71 -28.33
CA LYS A 688 -1.57 -8.29 -29.05
C LYS A 688 -0.79 -7.26 -29.87
N ASN A 689 -1.44 -6.16 -30.30
CA ASN A 689 -0.79 -5.09 -31.03
C ASN A 689 -0.01 -4.19 -30.09
N THR A 690 1.22 -3.86 -30.45
CA THR A 690 2.10 -3.00 -29.66
C THR A 690 1.49 -1.60 -29.50
N GLN A 691 1.40 -1.17 -28.26
CA GLN A 691 1.04 0.19 -27.87
C GLN A 691 2.30 0.98 -27.52
N THR A 692 2.27 2.28 -27.75
CA THR A 692 3.42 3.16 -27.53
C THR A 692 3.03 4.32 -26.64
N TYR A 693 3.83 4.55 -25.58
CA TYR A 693 3.63 5.62 -24.61
C TYR A 693 4.87 6.48 -24.53
N THR A 694 4.72 7.79 -24.81
CA THR A 694 5.84 8.72 -24.87
C THR A 694 5.64 9.88 -23.90
N PHE A 695 6.66 10.20 -23.12
CA PHE A 695 6.72 11.36 -22.25
C PHE A 695 8.16 11.75 -21.96
N THR A 696 8.37 12.93 -21.32
CA THR A 696 9.70 13.46 -21.02
C THR A 696 9.89 13.58 -19.53
N ILE A 697 11.08 13.18 -19.06
CA ILE A 697 11.55 13.39 -17.69
C ILE A 697 12.69 14.40 -17.70
N SER A 698 12.81 15.20 -16.65
CA SER A 698 13.86 16.22 -16.51
C SER A 698 14.60 16.07 -15.18
N GLN A 699 15.89 16.35 -15.20
CA GLN A 699 16.74 16.31 -14.02
C GLN A 699 16.51 17.57 -13.17
N SER A 700 16.03 17.38 -11.95
CA SER A 700 15.83 18.46 -10.97
C SER A 700 17.01 18.58 -9.98
N VAL A 701 17.69 17.46 -9.71
CA VAL A 701 18.88 17.39 -8.85
C VAL A 701 19.99 16.67 -9.61
N LEU A 702 21.20 17.25 -9.61
CA LEU A 702 22.34 16.64 -10.29
C LEU A 702 22.82 15.40 -9.54
N VAL A 703 22.60 14.24 -10.13
CA VAL A 703 23.12 12.94 -9.72
C VAL A 703 23.91 12.37 -10.90
N THR A 704 25.07 11.80 -10.64
CA THR A 704 25.97 11.17 -11.61
C THR A 704 26.28 9.72 -11.21
N ASN A 705 26.90 8.95 -12.06
CA ASN A 705 27.04 7.48 -11.91
C ASN A 705 25.66 6.81 -11.70
N LEU A 706 24.66 7.28 -12.44
CA LEU A 706 23.29 6.83 -12.31
C LEU A 706 23.17 5.32 -12.47
N LYS A 707 22.46 4.69 -11.57
CA LYS A 707 22.09 3.27 -11.71
C LYS A 707 20.85 3.15 -12.58
N PRO A 708 20.75 2.05 -13.37
CA PRO A 708 19.57 1.82 -14.19
C PRO A 708 18.28 1.84 -13.34
N ALA A 709 17.26 2.53 -13.85
CA ALA A 709 15.93 2.47 -13.30
C ALA A 709 15.09 1.41 -14.04
N THR A 710 13.93 1.05 -13.48
CA THR A 710 13.09 -0.02 -14.03
C THR A 710 11.80 0.52 -14.61
N ILE A 711 11.35 -0.12 -15.69
CA ILE A 711 9.99 -0.03 -16.20
C ILE A 711 9.37 -1.41 -16.05
N LYS A 712 8.23 -1.47 -15.39
CA LYS A 712 7.47 -2.71 -15.17
C LYS A 712 6.10 -2.57 -15.80
N VAL A 713 5.66 -3.57 -16.56
CA VAL A 713 4.26 -3.73 -16.97
C VAL A 713 3.71 -4.97 -16.31
N TYR A 714 2.53 -4.88 -15.75
CA TYR A 714 1.87 -6.02 -15.12
C TYR A 714 0.34 -5.92 -15.24
N ASP A 715 -0.27 -7.11 -15.25
CA ASP A 715 -1.72 -7.24 -15.15
C ASP A 715 -2.12 -6.97 -13.69
N TYR A 716 -2.99 -6.00 -13.47
CA TYR A 716 -3.39 -5.58 -12.13
C TYR A 716 -4.02 -6.72 -11.31
N TYR A 717 -4.79 -7.58 -11.97
CA TYR A 717 -5.50 -8.70 -11.32
C TYR A 717 -4.71 -10.01 -11.29
N LEU A 718 -3.65 -10.09 -12.09
CA LEU A 718 -2.73 -11.22 -12.16
C LEU A 718 -1.29 -10.70 -12.10
N PRO A 719 -0.82 -10.21 -10.94
CA PRO A 719 0.49 -9.55 -10.81
C PRO A 719 1.67 -10.42 -11.22
N ASP A 720 1.52 -11.75 -11.23
CA ASP A 720 2.51 -12.69 -11.76
C ASP A 720 2.68 -12.59 -13.28
N GLU A 721 1.66 -12.11 -13.98
CA GLU A 721 1.74 -11.75 -15.40
C GLU A 721 2.38 -10.38 -15.52
N GLN A 722 3.71 -10.35 -15.64
CA GLN A 722 4.50 -9.12 -15.67
C GLN A 722 5.71 -9.22 -16.59
N ALA A 723 6.23 -8.06 -16.98
CA ALA A 723 7.53 -7.91 -17.61
C ALA A 723 8.23 -6.69 -17.01
N THR A 724 9.55 -6.78 -16.83
CA THR A 724 10.36 -5.69 -16.28
C THR A 724 11.61 -5.53 -17.15
N ILE A 725 11.91 -4.27 -17.47
CA ILE A 725 13.16 -3.89 -18.16
C ILE A 725 13.87 -2.79 -17.39
N GLN A 726 15.13 -2.58 -17.70
CA GLN A 726 15.92 -1.47 -17.20
C GLN A 726 16.14 -0.42 -18.30
N TYR A 727 16.27 0.83 -17.89
CA TYR A 727 16.71 1.93 -18.73
C TYR A 727 17.75 2.78 -18.00
N SER A 728 18.63 3.40 -18.74
CA SER A 728 19.74 4.21 -18.21
C SER A 728 19.82 5.54 -18.93
N ASP A 729 20.48 6.52 -18.34
CA ASP A 729 20.83 7.75 -19.03
C ASP A 729 21.85 7.44 -20.14
N PRO A 730 21.58 7.77 -21.41
CA PRO A 730 22.52 7.50 -22.50
C PRO A 730 23.79 8.36 -22.47
N CYS A 731 23.86 9.31 -21.54
CA CYS A 731 25.03 10.20 -21.35
C CYS A 731 26.00 9.70 -20.27
N GLU A 732 25.77 8.57 -19.67
CA GLU A 732 26.63 7.96 -18.62
C GLU A 732 27.24 6.63 -19.02
#